data_cf51f00df4c7b5d21263fe7414c65289
#
_entry.id   cf51f00df4c7b5d21263fe7414c65289
#
_cell.length_a   1.000
_cell.length_b   1.000
_cell.length_c   1.000
_cell.angle_alpha   90.00
_cell.angle_beta   90.00
_cell.angle_gamma   90.00
#
_symmetry.space_group_name_H-M   'P 1'
#
loop_
_entity.id
_entity.type
_entity.pdbx_description
1 polymer ?
#
loop_
_entity_poly.entity_id
_entity_poly.type
_entity_poly.pdbx_seq_one_letter_code
_entity_poly.pdbx_strand_id
1 'polypeptide(L)'
;IGPKYAHLIVERFGTDTIEVIEDDIERLYEVAGIGKKRVEKIRDSWEKQKDIKNVMIFLQQYGVSTAYAAKIYRQYGKESIDNVKENPYRLADDIWGIGFKTADGIASKMGYEKNDLRRCKSGISYTLNELSNEGHVYAIEEQLIEAAKKLLEADEEPIRQAISEMIASEDLIRENEAIYLPPFYHSERGTAKKLLTLINSQGANNLGLKADIKAIEKVSGIEYDEVQIAAIQQAVRSKVMVLTGGPGTGKTTTTQGIIAAYKTAGMRILLAAPTGRASKRMSEATNMEAKTIHRLLEFNPQDGYKRNEENPLEGDALIVDECSMIDIILMYNLMKAIPEHMRLVLVGDIDQLPSVGAGNVLRDIIDSEKIPVVRLTRIFRQAQSSRIIMSAHAINQGHYPDTSNGKQTDFFFIKNEDPEQVAEEIVKLVKYRLPKAYNQPLSNIQVLTPMQRSVVGAANLNMMLQQALNTTTLGISRGGTTYKLGDRVMQIRNNYDKNVYNGDIGTVEKVNIEDRTLCVNFDNNLVEYEATELDELTLAYASTIHKSQGSEYPIVVIPVLMTHFVMLQRNLIYTGITRAKKICVLIGQPKALAYAIRNLTVINRNTKLKERLRGEIEANNDSNLHISSRYILPEEQPMMAAEPEPNQDIRSNIK
;
A
#
# COMPACT_ATOMS: atom_id res chain seq x y z
N ILE A 1 35.02 -0.44 -23.91
CA ILE A 1 36.50 -0.52 -24.15
C ILE A 1 37.15 -0.24 -22.80
N GLY A 2 38.07 -1.12 -22.30
CA GLY A 2 38.80 -0.81 -21.08
C GLY A 2 39.78 0.36 -21.28
N PRO A 3 40.19 1.11 -20.23
CA PRO A 3 41.04 2.31 -20.32
C PRO A 3 42.29 2.11 -21.15
N LYS A 4 42.94 0.95 -21.09
CA LYS A 4 44.14 0.61 -21.85
C LYS A 4 43.95 0.70 -23.34
N TYR A 5 42.88 0.14 -23.89
CA TYR A 5 42.63 0.16 -25.34
C TYR A 5 42.07 1.48 -25.79
N ALA A 6 41.29 2.19 -24.98
CA ALA A 6 40.86 3.54 -25.26
C ALA A 6 42.07 4.47 -25.44
N HIS A 7 43.08 4.35 -24.57
CA HIS A 7 44.31 5.13 -24.66
C HIS A 7 45.09 4.84 -25.94
N LEU A 8 45.24 3.56 -26.32
CA LEU A 8 45.95 3.16 -27.56
C LEU A 8 45.23 3.66 -28.83
N ILE A 9 43.88 3.68 -28.84
CA ILE A 9 43.11 4.23 -29.98
C ILE A 9 43.33 5.74 -30.09
N VAL A 10 43.21 6.47 -28.96
CA VAL A 10 43.41 7.92 -28.95
C VAL A 10 44.87 8.28 -29.30
N GLU A 11 45.85 7.52 -28.84
CA GLU A 11 47.25 7.70 -29.17
C GLU A 11 47.51 7.52 -30.67
N ARG A 12 46.81 6.58 -31.35
CA ARG A 12 46.96 6.32 -32.79
C ARG A 12 46.24 7.32 -33.66
N PHE A 13 45.02 7.74 -33.29
CA PHE A 13 44.17 8.57 -34.16
C PHE A 13 43.99 10.01 -33.67
N GLY A 14 44.41 10.33 -32.43
CA GLY A 14 44.32 11.70 -31.91
C GLY A 14 42.89 12.25 -31.92
N THR A 15 42.75 13.44 -32.49
CA THR A 15 41.44 14.13 -32.64
C THR A 15 40.48 13.41 -33.56
N ASP A 16 40.95 12.57 -34.48
CA ASP A 16 40.14 11.88 -35.49
C ASP A 16 39.56 10.56 -34.97
N THR A 17 39.82 10.23 -33.70
CA THR A 17 39.37 8.98 -33.06
C THR A 17 37.86 8.74 -33.22
N ILE A 18 37.05 9.77 -33.04
CA ILE A 18 35.60 9.68 -33.15
C ILE A 18 35.19 9.44 -34.61
N GLU A 19 35.75 10.18 -35.54
CA GLU A 19 35.48 10.04 -36.97
C GLU A 19 35.86 8.64 -37.50
N VAL A 20 37.01 8.11 -37.05
CA VAL A 20 37.42 6.74 -37.39
C VAL A 20 36.47 5.69 -36.86
N ILE A 21 35.92 5.88 -35.64
CA ILE A 21 34.93 4.94 -35.05
C ILE A 21 33.59 5.05 -35.78
N GLU A 22 33.19 6.25 -36.25
CA GLU A 22 31.91 6.48 -36.92
C GLU A 22 31.93 6.04 -38.37
N ASP A 23 32.95 6.43 -39.14
CA ASP A 23 32.94 6.34 -40.60
C ASP A 23 33.85 5.23 -41.13
N ASP A 24 34.91 4.84 -40.42
CA ASP A 24 35.87 3.83 -40.88
C ASP A 24 36.42 2.98 -39.72
N ILE A 25 35.52 2.28 -39.04
CA ILE A 25 35.83 1.50 -37.83
C ILE A 25 36.86 0.38 -38.09
N GLU A 26 37.06 -0.03 -39.34
CA GLU A 26 38.03 -1.07 -39.69
C GLU A 26 39.47 -0.59 -39.51
N ARG A 27 39.73 0.72 -39.54
CA ARG A 27 41.03 1.28 -39.18
C ARG A 27 41.47 0.99 -37.76
N LEU A 28 40.55 0.61 -36.88
CA LEU A 28 40.91 0.16 -35.53
C LEU A 28 41.79 -1.10 -35.54
N TYR A 29 41.86 -1.86 -36.65
CA TYR A 29 42.80 -2.95 -36.79
C TYR A 29 44.27 -2.48 -36.82
N GLU A 30 44.52 -1.19 -37.10
CA GLU A 30 45.85 -0.58 -37.07
C GLU A 30 46.39 -0.48 -35.62
N VAL A 31 45.54 -0.63 -34.61
CA VAL A 31 45.90 -0.51 -33.20
C VAL A 31 46.30 -1.88 -32.63
N ALA A 32 47.52 -1.95 -32.10
CA ALA A 32 48.06 -3.20 -31.55
C ALA A 32 47.14 -3.83 -30.50
N GLY A 33 46.74 -5.08 -30.71
CA GLY A 33 45.90 -5.85 -29.80
C GLY A 33 44.40 -5.67 -30.00
N ILE A 34 43.97 -4.92 -31.02
CA ILE A 34 42.55 -4.82 -31.41
C ILE A 34 42.31 -5.76 -32.59
N GLY A 35 41.71 -6.91 -32.35
CA GLY A 35 41.30 -7.89 -33.35
C GLY A 35 39.79 -7.84 -33.63
N LYS A 36 39.33 -8.65 -34.60
CA LYS A 36 37.96 -8.69 -35.12
C LYS A 36 36.86 -8.66 -34.04
N LYS A 37 36.97 -9.50 -33.03
CA LYS A 37 35.99 -9.56 -31.92
C LYS A 37 35.90 -8.26 -31.10
N ARG A 38 37.00 -7.49 -31.03
CA ARG A 38 37.00 -6.19 -30.34
C ARG A 38 36.42 -5.09 -31.20
N VAL A 39 36.73 -5.07 -32.48
CA VAL A 39 36.15 -4.12 -33.42
C VAL A 39 34.62 -4.29 -33.46
N GLU A 40 34.13 -5.53 -33.58
CA GLU A 40 32.69 -5.83 -33.51
C GLU A 40 32.05 -5.33 -32.18
N LYS A 41 32.69 -5.60 -31.06
CA LYS A 41 32.19 -5.07 -29.78
C LYS A 41 32.19 -3.55 -29.66
N ILE A 42 33.20 -2.90 -30.27
CA ILE A 42 33.28 -1.44 -30.31
C ILE A 42 32.17 -0.89 -31.21
N ARG A 43 31.94 -1.50 -32.36
CA ARG A 43 30.87 -1.16 -33.30
C ARG A 43 29.51 -1.26 -32.61
N ASP A 44 29.19 -2.41 -32.04
CA ASP A 44 27.91 -2.64 -31.33
C ASP A 44 27.68 -1.65 -30.19
N SER A 45 28.74 -1.37 -29.42
CA SER A 45 28.64 -0.41 -28.31
C SER A 45 28.47 1.03 -28.82
N TRP A 46 29.12 1.39 -29.90
CA TRP A 46 29.02 2.71 -30.51
C TRP A 46 27.64 2.94 -31.14
N GLU A 47 27.15 1.98 -31.92
CA GLU A 47 25.79 2.03 -32.48
C GLU A 47 24.72 2.17 -31.37
N LYS A 48 24.84 1.37 -30.32
CA LYS A 48 23.93 1.49 -29.14
C LYS A 48 23.97 2.88 -28.51
N GLN A 49 25.16 3.47 -28.35
CA GLN A 49 25.29 4.81 -27.79
C GLN A 49 24.76 5.91 -28.74
N LYS A 50 24.93 5.74 -30.05
CA LYS A 50 24.36 6.63 -31.06
C LYS A 50 22.84 6.60 -31.06
N ASP A 51 22.27 5.41 -31.00
CA ASP A 51 20.82 5.21 -30.90
C ASP A 51 20.25 5.84 -29.60
N ILE A 52 20.90 5.59 -28.47
CA ILE A 52 20.50 6.21 -27.17
C ILE A 52 20.57 7.74 -27.28
N LYS A 53 21.64 8.29 -27.84
CA LYS A 53 21.81 9.75 -28.01
C LYS A 53 20.73 10.34 -28.92
N ASN A 54 20.38 9.68 -30.01
CA ASN A 54 19.32 10.11 -30.91
C ASN A 54 17.96 10.12 -30.23
N VAL A 55 17.63 9.06 -29.48
CA VAL A 55 16.40 8.98 -28.68
C VAL A 55 16.38 10.07 -27.60
N MET A 56 17.51 10.31 -26.91
CA MET A 56 17.62 11.38 -25.93
C MET A 56 17.39 12.76 -26.54
N ILE A 57 18.02 13.07 -27.65
CA ILE A 57 17.87 14.37 -28.35
C ILE A 57 16.43 14.56 -28.80
N PHE A 58 15.82 13.54 -29.41
CA PHE A 58 14.41 13.57 -29.81
C PHE A 58 13.49 13.84 -28.63
N LEU A 59 13.63 13.08 -27.54
CA LEU A 59 12.74 13.19 -26.38
C LEU A 59 12.96 14.51 -25.62
N GLN A 60 14.19 15.04 -25.57
CA GLN A 60 14.48 16.34 -24.95
C GLN A 60 13.75 17.49 -25.63
N GLN A 61 13.52 17.43 -26.96
CA GLN A 61 12.74 18.43 -27.69
C GLN A 61 11.32 18.56 -27.15
N TYR A 62 10.79 17.47 -26.59
CA TYR A 62 9.45 17.41 -25.95
C TYR A 62 9.50 17.54 -24.43
N GLY A 63 10.68 17.89 -23.86
CA GLY A 63 10.85 18.16 -22.43
C GLY A 63 10.97 16.92 -21.56
N VAL A 64 11.31 15.76 -22.13
CA VAL A 64 11.57 14.53 -21.40
C VAL A 64 12.96 14.58 -20.78
N SER A 65 13.10 14.23 -19.50
CA SER A 65 14.40 14.18 -18.85
C SER A 65 15.27 13.04 -19.39
N THR A 66 16.60 13.19 -19.27
CA THR A 66 17.57 12.15 -19.70
C THR A 66 17.34 10.80 -19.00
N ALA A 67 16.89 10.83 -17.74
CA ALA A 67 16.57 9.63 -16.99
C ALA A 67 15.38 8.85 -17.59
N TYR A 68 14.33 9.55 -17.99
CA TYR A 68 13.20 8.94 -18.71
C TYR A 68 13.56 8.47 -20.10
N ALA A 69 14.34 9.25 -20.84
CA ALA A 69 14.81 8.84 -22.17
C ALA A 69 15.62 7.53 -22.14
N ALA A 70 16.46 7.36 -21.11
CA ALA A 70 17.19 6.11 -20.91
C ALA A 70 16.26 4.92 -20.60
N LYS A 71 15.18 5.12 -19.83
CA LYS A 71 14.17 4.08 -19.56
C LYS A 71 13.40 3.71 -20.82
N ILE A 72 12.99 4.71 -21.61
CA ILE A 72 12.29 4.53 -22.89
C ILE A 72 13.15 3.70 -23.86
N TYR A 73 14.44 4.04 -23.98
CA TYR A 73 15.34 3.27 -24.81
C TYR A 73 15.56 1.83 -24.30
N ARG A 74 15.61 1.64 -22.99
CA ARG A 74 15.73 0.29 -22.41
C ARG A 74 14.54 -0.59 -22.76
N GLN A 75 13.33 0.00 -22.80
CA GLN A 75 12.07 -0.71 -23.09
C GLN A 75 11.90 -1.01 -24.58
N TYR A 76 12.12 -0.01 -25.44
CA TYR A 76 11.77 -0.12 -26.86
C TYR A 76 12.99 -0.22 -27.79
N GLY A 77 14.20 -0.03 -27.28
CA GLY A 77 15.42 -0.10 -28.09
C GLY A 77 15.43 0.92 -29.23
N LYS A 78 15.77 0.46 -30.44
CA LYS A 78 15.81 1.28 -31.65
C LYS A 78 14.45 1.83 -32.09
N GLU A 79 13.37 1.16 -31.73
CA GLU A 79 11.99 1.55 -32.08
C GLU A 79 11.42 2.64 -31.15
N SER A 80 12.22 3.16 -30.20
CA SER A 80 11.76 4.14 -29.20
C SER A 80 11.12 5.37 -29.83
N ILE A 81 11.72 5.92 -30.89
CA ILE A 81 11.24 7.14 -31.57
C ILE A 81 9.92 6.86 -32.29
N ASP A 82 9.85 5.75 -33.00
CA ASP A 82 8.68 5.38 -33.80
C ASP A 82 7.48 5.03 -32.89
N ASN A 83 7.72 4.26 -31.83
CA ASN A 83 6.68 3.94 -30.82
C ASN A 83 6.12 5.20 -30.15
N VAL A 84 7.00 6.16 -29.78
CA VAL A 84 6.55 7.41 -29.14
C VAL A 84 5.83 8.32 -30.13
N LYS A 85 6.25 8.34 -31.41
CA LYS A 85 5.56 9.10 -32.46
C LYS A 85 4.20 8.50 -32.81
N GLU A 86 4.08 7.18 -32.82
CA GLU A 86 2.82 6.49 -33.12
C GLU A 86 1.80 6.66 -32.00
N ASN A 87 2.22 6.45 -30.75
CA ASN A 87 1.36 6.59 -29.59
C ASN A 87 2.17 6.94 -28.33
N PRO A 88 2.30 8.21 -27.95
CA PRO A 88 3.05 8.63 -26.77
C PRO A 88 2.41 8.15 -25.45
N TYR A 89 1.13 7.78 -25.46
CA TYR A 89 0.43 7.31 -24.26
C TYR A 89 0.87 5.90 -23.84
N ARG A 90 1.43 5.10 -24.76
CA ARG A 90 2.06 3.81 -24.42
C ARG A 90 3.18 3.96 -23.37
N LEU A 91 3.78 5.13 -23.28
CA LEU A 91 4.77 5.40 -22.24
C LEU A 91 4.22 5.26 -20.82
N ALA A 92 2.94 5.59 -20.64
CA ALA A 92 2.27 5.48 -19.34
C ALA A 92 1.93 4.03 -18.98
N ASP A 93 1.72 3.19 -19.99
CA ASP A 93 1.36 1.78 -19.82
C ASP A 93 2.62 0.89 -19.67
N ASP A 94 3.68 1.19 -20.47
CA ASP A 94 4.83 0.30 -20.63
C ASP A 94 6.05 0.68 -19.76
N ILE A 95 6.10 1.93 -19.21
CA ILE A 95 7.32 2.42 -18.55
C ILE A 95 7.02 2.89 -17.11
N TRP A 96 7.52 2.14 -16.18
CA TRP A 96 7.39 2.47 -14.76
C TRP A 96 7.95 3.87 -14.44
N GLY A 97 7.09 4.69 -13.82
CA GLY A 97 7.40 6.06 -13.40
C GLY A 97 7.07 7.13 -14.46
N ILE A 98 6.56 6.75 -15.63
CA ILE A 98 5.93 7.67 -16.59
C ILE A 98 4.43 7.48 -16.46
N GLY A 99 3.73 8.41 -15.82
CA GLY A 99 2.27 8.39 -15.71
C GLY A 99 1.60 9.16 -16.86
N PHE A 100 0.26 9.07 -16.94
CA PHE A 100 -0.57 9.74 -17.95
C PHE A 100 -0.21 11.24 -18.10
N LYS A 101 -0.11 12.00 -17.01
CA LYS A 101 0.21 13.44 -17.07
C LYS A 101 1.53 13.74 -17.79
N THR A 102 2.54 12.89 -17.59
CA THR A 102 3.84 13.03 -18.26
C THR A 102 3.71 12.68 -19.75
N ALA A 103 3.04 11.58 -20.08
CA ALA A 103 2.78 11.16 -21.45
C ALA A 103 1.94 12.19 -22.21
N ASP A 104 0.91 12.74 -21.56
CA ASP A 104 0.04 13.79 -22.12
C ASP A 104 0.80 15.11 -22.39
N GLY A 105 1.72 15.46 -21.48
CA GLY A 105 2.60 16.61 -21.69
C GLY A 105 3.56 16.44 -22.89
N ILE A 106 4.01 15.22 -23.17
CA ILE A 106 4.81 14.88 -24.35
C ILE A 106 3.93 14.94 -25.61
N ALA A 107 2.76 14.29 -25.59
CA ALA A 107 1.80 14.24 -26.68
C ALA A 107 1.36 15.66 -27.11
N SER A 108 1.03 16.51 -26.14
CA SER A 108 0.64 17.92 -26.38
C SER A 108 1.74 18.69 -27.12
N LYS A 109 3.00 18.54 -26.73
CA LYS A 109 4.14 19.16 -27.42
C LYS A 109 4.40 18.58 -28.81
N MET A 110 3.98 17.33 -29.05
CA MET A 110 4.03 16.69 -30.37
C MET A 110 2.86 17.11 -31.27
N GLY A 111 1.92 17.93 -30.76
CA GLY A 111 0.78 18.42 -31.53
C GLY A 111 -0.46 17.53 -31.53
N TYR A 112 -0.56 16.60 -30.59
CA TYR A 112 -1.78 15.81 -30.42
C TYR A 112 -2.95 16.70 -29.97
N GLU A 113 -4.10 16.52 -30.59
CA GLU A 113 -5.31 17.29 -30.29
C GLU A 113 -5.97 16.83 -29.00
N LYS A 114 -6.74 17.74 -28.35
CA LYS A 114 -7.46 17.44 -27.09
C LYS A 114 -8.43 16.27 -27.23
N ASN A 115 -9.05 16.12 -28.39
CA ASN A 115 -10.05 15.10 -28.71
C ASN A 115 -9.48 13.84 -29.38
N ASP A 116 -8.15 13.68 -29.43
CA ASP A 116 -7.53 12.45 -29.97
C ASP A 116 -8.00 11.21 -29.16
N LEU A 117 -8.49 10.18 -29.86
CA LEU A 117 -9.02 8.97 -29.23
C LEU A 117 -7.99 8.23 -28.37
N ARG A 118 -6.72 8.25 -28.76
CA ARG A 118 -5.63 7.62 -27.97
C ARG A 118 -5.47 8.34 -26.65
N ARG A 119 -5.57 9.69 -26.67
CA ARG A 119 -5.58 10.53 -25.48
C ARG A 119 -6.77 10.21 -24.59
N CYS A 120 -7.97 10.14 -25.17
CA CYS A 120 -9.19 9.81 -24.42
C CYS A 120 -9.11 8.44 -23.78
N LYS A 121 -8.66 7.41 -24.48
CA LYS A 121 -8.48 6.04 -23.96
C LYS A 121 -7.53 6.01 -22.75
N SER A 122 -6.34 6.59 -22.91
CA SER A 122 -5.35 6.65 -21.82
C SER A 122 -5.86 7.48 -20.63
N GLY A 123 -6.55 8.59 -20.91
CA GLY A 123 -7.15 9.42 -19.86
C GLY A 123 -8.29 8.73 -19.10
N ILE A 124 -9.09 7.91 -19.77
CA ILE A 124 -10.12 7.08 -19.14
C ILE A 124 -9.49 6.04 -18.22
N SER A 125 -8.47 5.31 -18.72
CA SER A 125 -7.72 4.35 -17.89
C SER A 125 -7.09 5.04 -16.67
N TYR A 126 -6.49 6.21 -16.86
CA TYR A 126 -5.94 7.00 -15.76
C TYR A 126 -7.02 7.40 -14.74
N THR A 127 -8.19 7.88 -15.20
CA THR A 127 -9.30 8.28 -14.31
C THR A 127 -9.80 7.10 -13.49
N LEU A 128 -9.93 5.92 -14.11
CA LEU A 128 -10.33 4.69 -13.40
C LEU A 128 -9.28 4.25 -12.38
N ASN A 129 -7.99 4.38 -12.70
CA ASN A 129 -6.90 4.11 -11.76
C ASN A 129 -6.91 5.09 -10.58
N GLU A 130 -7.16 6.39 -10.81
CA GLU A 130 -7.30 7.37 -9.72
C GLU A 130 -8.48 7.02 -8.81
N LEU A 131 -9.63 6.66 -9.38
CA LEU A 131 -10.78 6.20 -8.61
C LEU A 131 -10.48 4.91 -7.84
N SER A 132 -9.66 4.01 -8.38
CA SER A 132 -9.24 2.81 -7.65
C SER A 132 -8.30 3.14 -6.49
N ASN A 133 -7.47 4.17 -6.62
CA ASN A 133 -6.66 4.70 -5.53
C ASN A 133 -7.51 5.32 -4.40
N GLU A 134 -8.70 5.80 -4.74
CA GLU A 134 -9.71 6.24 -3.76
C GLU A 134 -10.50 5.06 -3.17
N GLY A 135 -10.26 3.84 -3.66
CA GLY A 135 -10.85 2.60 -3.17
C GLY A 135 -12.06 2.10 -3.96
N HIS A 136 -12.43 2.76 -5.06
CA HIS A 136 -13.51 2.30 -5.92
C HIS A 136 -13.07 1.10 -6.78
N VAL A 137 -13.95 0.10 -6.93
CA VAL A 137 -13.71 -1.06 -7.80
C VAL A 137 -14.17 -0.76 -9.23
N TYR A 138 -15.18 0.09 -9.38
CA TYR A 138 -15.72 0.55 -10.66
C TYR A 138 -16.11 2.03 -10.59
N ALA A 139 -16.32 2.62 -11.75
CA ALA A 139 -16.96 3.91 -11.89
C ALA A 139 -18.37 3.76 -12.48
N ILE A 140 -19.30 4.64 -12.08
CA ILE A 140 -20.55 4.81 -12.81
C ILE A 140 -20.24 5.56 -14.11
N GLU A 141 -20.75 5.07 -15.26
CA GLU A 141 -20.36 5.56 -16.59
C GLU A 141 -20.47 7.10 -16.73
N GLU A 142 -21.59 7.67 -16.32
CA GLU A 142 -21.77 9.14 -16.39
C GLU A 142 -20.77 9.90 -15.50
N GLN A 143 -20.46 9.39 -14.32
CA GLN A 143 -19.45 9.97 -13.44
C GLN A 143 -18.05 9.87 -14.04
N LEU A 144 -17.74 8.76 -14.70
CA LEU A 144 -16.47 8.54 -15.41
C LEU A 144 -16.33 9.54 -16.55
N ILE A 145 -17.39 9.76 -17.35
CA ILE A 145 -17.40 10.70 -18.44
C ILE A 145 -17.14 12.13 -17.92
N GLU A 146 -17.86 12.55 -16.89
CA GLU A 146 -17.67 13.88 -16.31
C GLU A 146 -16.28 14.09 -15.71
N ALA A 147 -15.73 13.06 -15.04
CA ALA A 147 -14.37 13.11 -14.51
C ALA A 147 -13.32 13.17 -15.63
N ALA A 148 -13.50 12.37 -16.69
CA ALA A 148 -12.62 12.38 -17.86
C ALA A 148 -12.70 13.70 -18.62
N LYS A 149 -13.90 14.28 -18.82
CA LYS A 149 -14.07 15.63 -19.41
C LYS A 149 -13.28 16.67 -18.66
N LYS A 150 -13.39 16.69 -17.34
CA LYS A 150 -12.68 17.63 -16.48
C LYS A 150 -11.16 17.44 -16.55
N LEU A 151 -10.68 16.17 -16.55
CA LEU A 151 -9.26 15.85 -16.62
C LEU A 151 -8.65 16.23 -17.97
N LEU A 152 -9.34 15.86 -19.06
CA LEU A 152 -8.84 15.96 -20.43
C LEU A 152 -9.16 17.30 -21.09
N GLU A 153 -10.09 18.07 -20.53
CA GLU A 153 -10.67 19.24 -21.20
C GLU A 153 -11.11 18.92 -22.65
N ALA A 154 -11.64 17.70 -22.86
CA ALA A 154 -12.09 17.18 -24.13
C ALA A 154 -13.62 17.18 -24.22
N ASP A 155 -14.14 17.09 -25.43
CA ASP A 155 -15.58 16.99 -25.68
C ASP A 155 -16.09 15.61 -25.24
N GLU A 156 -17.41 15.52 -25.00
CA GLU A 156 -18.04 14.32 -24.46
C GLU A 156 -18.07 13.17 -25.48
N GLU A 157 -18.34 13.48 -26.75
CA GLU A 157 -18.49 12.47 -27.78
C GLU A 157 -17.24 11.63 -28.03
N PRO A 158 -16.01 12.19 -28.14
CA PRO A 158 -14.77 11.41 -28.22
C PRO A 158 -14.54 10.51 -26.98
N ILE A 159 -14.95 10.96 -25.79
CA ILE A 159 -14.83 10.16 -24.57
C ILE A 159 -15.80 8.95 -24.60
N ARG A 160 -17.06 9.15 -25.00
CA ARG A 160 -18.04 8.08 -25.15
C ARG A 160 -17.62 7.07 -26.24
N GLN A 161 -17.08 7.57 -27.34
CA GLN A 161 -16.51 6.72 -28.40
C GLN A 161 -15.33 5.89 -27.85
N ALA A 162 -14.40 6.52 -27.14
CA ALA A 162 -13.26 5.81 -26.56
C ALA A 162 -13.69 4.72 -25.57
N ILE A 163 -14.67 4.99 -24.69
CA ILE A 163 -15.24 3.98 -23.78
C ILE A 163 -15.84 2.81 -24.57
N SER A 164 -16.60 3.10 -25.62
CA SER A 164 -17.23 2.06 -26.45
C SER A 164 -16.20 1.19 -27.16
N GLU A 165 -15.14 1.80 -27.70
CA GLU A 165 -14.05 1.06 -28.34
C GLU A 165 -13.24 0.23 -27.33
N MET A 166 -12.97 0.76 -26.13
CA MET A 166 -12.28 0.04 -25.07
C MET A 166 -13.09 -1.15 -24.52
N ILE A 167 -14.42 -1.04 -24.51
CA ILE A 167 -15.30 -2.17 -24.16
C ILE A 167 -15.26 -3.24 -25.28
N ALA A 168 -15.27 -2.81 -26.54
CA ALA A 168 -15.20 -3.73 -27.67
C ALA A 168 -13.85 -4.46 -27.77
N SER A 169 -12.77 -3.86 -27.30
CA SER A 169 -11.42 -4.47 -27.20
C SER A 169 -11.15 -5.19 -25.88
N GLU A 170 -12.14 -5.28 -24.99
CA GLU A 170 -12.00 -5.86 -23.64
C GLU A 170 -10.99 -5.15 -22.72
N ASP A 171 -10.58 -3.93 -23.06
CA ASP A 171 -9.76 -3.09 -22.20
C ASP A 171 -10.58 -2.51 -21.03
N LEU A 172 -11.90 -2.47 -21.16
CA LEU A 172 -12.89 -2.15 -20.13
C LEU A 172 -14.01 -3.19 -20.09
N ILE A 173 -14.58 -3.40 -18.92
CA ILE A 173 -15.76 -4.27 -18.76
C ILE A 173 -16.93 -3.43 -18.29
N ARG A 174 -18.06 -3.53 -19.01
CA ARG A 174 -19.33 -2.90 -18.64
C ARG A 174 -20.25 -3.92 -17.99
N GLU A 175 -20.75 -3.61 -16.81
CA GLU A 175 -21.82 -4.35 -16.12
C GLU A 175 -22.93 -3.40 -15.71
N ASN A 176 -23.97 -3.30 -16.51
CA ASN A 176 -25.00 -2.25 -16.42
C ASN A 176 -24.39 -0.85 -16.55
N GLU A 177 -24.53 0.01 -15.53
CA GLU A 177 -23.97 1.37 -15.49
C GLU A 177 -22.53 1.39 -14.96
N ALA A 178 -21.99 0.24 -14.53
CA ALA A 178 -20.67 0.14 -13.94
C ALA A 178 -19.61 -0.16 -15.00
N ILE A 179 -18.56 0.65 -15.04
CA ILE A 179 -17.38 0.48 -15.89
C ILE A 179 -16.20 0.09 -15.01
N TYR A 180 -15.58 -1.02 -15.34
CA TYR A 180 -14.46 -1.61 -14.62
C TYR A 180 -13.20 -1.64 -15.47
N LEU A 181 -12.06 -1.54 -14.83
CA LEU A 181 -10.83 -2.14 -15.35
C LEU A 181 -10.91 -3.68 -15.14
N PRO A 182 -10.50 -4.50 -16.11
CA PRO A 182 -10.66 -5.96 -16.07
C PRO A 182 -10.13 -6.64 -14.78
N PRO A 183 -8.96 -6.25 -14.23
CA PRO A 183 -8.45 -6.88 -13.01
C PRO A 183 -9.41 -6.75 -11.82
N PHE A 184 -10.06 -5.61 -11.66
CA PHE A 184 -11.00 -5.38 -10.55
C PHE A 184 -12.31 -6.18 -10.73
N TYR A 185 -12.85 -6.19 -11.94
CA TYR A 185 -14.04 -7.00 -12.26
C TYR A 185 -13.83 -8.47 -11.97
N HIS A 186 -12.74 -9.04 -12.50
CA HIS A 186 -12.43 -10.45 -12.31
C HIS A 186 -12.11 -10.79 -10.86
N SER A 187 -11.44 -9.89 -10.14
CA SER A 187 -11.11 -10.10 -8.73
C SER A 187 -12.36 -10.08 -7.85
N GLU A 188 -13.28 -9.16 -8.09
CA GLU A 188 -14.52 -9.06 -7.31
C GLU A 188 -15.43 -10.27 -7.57
N ARG A 189 -15.65 -10.60 -8.84
CA ARG A 189 -16.45 -11.75 -9.26
C ARG A 189 -15.84 -13.08 -8.79
N GLY A 190 -14.52 -13.23 -8.97
CA GLY A 190 -13.80 -14.44 -8.57
C GLY A 190 -13.78 -14.63 -7.05
N THR A 191 -13.63 -13.56 -6.28
CA THR A 191 -13.73 -13.59 -4.82
C THR A 191 -15.10 -14.06 -4.37
N ALA A 192 -16.18 -13.50 -4.92
CA ALA A 192 -17.55 -13.93 -4.61
C ALA A 192 -17.78 -15.39 -4.94
N LYS A 193 -17.40 -15.83 -6.14
CA LYS A 193 -17.54 -17.22 -6.59
C LYS A 193 -16.80 -18.19 -5.67
N LYS A 194 -15.54 -17.89 -5.33
CA LYS A 194 -14.73 -18.76 -4.47
C LYS A 194 -15.27 -18.82 -3.04
N LEU A 195 -15.70 -17.70 -2.46
CA LEU A 195 -16.33 -17.67 -1.14
C LEU A 195 -17.60 -18.51 -1.12
N LEU A 196 -18.48 -18.35 -2.12
CA LEU A 196 -19.73 -19.13 -2.22
C LEU A 196 -19.43 -20.62 -2.41
N THR A 197 -18.45 -21.00 -3.24
CA THR A 197 -18.01 -22.39 -3.40
C THR A 197 -17.53 -22.96 -2.07
N LEU A 198 -16.69 -22.22 -1.34
CA LEU A 198 -16.15 -22.66 -0.05
C LEU A 198 -17.26 -22.83 1.01
N ILE A 199 -18.22 -21.91 1.08
CA ILE A 199 -19.35 -22.00 2.01
C ILE A 199 -20.23 -23.21 1.70
N ASN A 200 -20.49 -23.49 0.41
CA ASN A 200 -21.38 -24.57 -0.05
C ASN A 200 -20.67 -25.93 -0.17
N SER A 201 -19.34 -26.00 0.00
CA SER A 201 -18.59 -27.24 -0.12
C SER A 201 -19.09 -28.27 0.92
N GLN A 202 -19.36 -29.49 0.45
CA GLN A 202 -19.78 -30.60 1.31
C GLN A 202 -18.64 -30.99 2.25
N GLY A 203 -18.89 -31.05 3.53
CA GLY A 203 -17.90 -31.36 4.58
C GLY A 203 -17.91 -30.39 5.75
N ALA A 204 -18.59 -29.25 5.62
CA ALA A 204 -18.72 -28.29 6.72
C ALA A 204 -19.53 -28.84 7.90
N ASN A 205 -20.53 -29.69 7.65
CA ASN A 205 -21.49 -30.15 8.66
C ASN A 205 -21.19 -31.54 9.28
N ASN A 206 -20.16 -32.26 8.79
CA ASN A 206 -19.96 -33.67 9.17
C ASN A 206 -18.80 -33.96 10.12
N LEU A 207 -18.00 -32.99 10.50
CA LEU A 207 -17.14 -33.13 11.65
C LEU A 207 -18.00 -32.83 12.88
N GLY A 208 -18.51 -33.76 13.58
CA GLY A 208 -19.18 -33.60 14.88
C GLY A 208 -18.26 -32.96 15.96
N LEU A 209 -17.38 -32.08 15.54
CA LEU A 209 -16.42 -31.32 16.33
C LEU A 209 -17.20 -30.32 17.18
N LYS A 210 -17.54 -30.74 18.37
CA LYS A 210 -17.90 -29.81 19.44
C LYS A 210 -16.58 -29.38 20.08
N ALA A 211 -16.30 -28.08 20.04
CA ALA A 211 -15.20 -27.55 20.82
C ALA A 211 -15.44 -27.87 22.29
N ASP A 212 -14.61 -28.68 22.90
CA ASP A 212 -14.64 -28.85 24.34
C ASP A 212 -14.00 -27.60 24.99
N ILE A 213 -14.86 -26.64 25.31
CA ILE A 213 -14.43 -25.34 25.88
C ILE A 213 -13.62 -25.55 27.15
N LYS A 214 -14.02 -26.49 28.02
CA LYS A 214 -13.27 -26.76 29.27
C LYS A 214 -11.86 -27.28 29.01
N ALA A 215 -11.71 -28.16 28.01
CA ALA A 215 -10.37 -28.62 27.58
C ALA A 215 -9.53 -27.49 26.99
N ILE A 216 -10.14 -26.60 26.17
CA ILE A 216 -9.49 -25.44 25.59
C ILE A 216 -9.05 -24.44 26.65
N GLU A 217 -9.89 -24.11 27.61
CA GLU A 217 -9.60 -23.25 28.77
C GLU A 217 -8.45 -23.80 29.61
N LYS A 218 -8.47 -25.11 29.85
CA LYS A 218 -7.41 -25.79 30.60
C LYS A 218 -6.06 -25.73 29.88
N VAL A 219 -6.05 -25.86 28.55
CA VAL A 219 -4.83 -25.81 27.74
C VAL A 219 -4.32 -24.39 27.56
N SER A 220 -5.23 -23.42 27.36
CA SER A 220 -4.88 -22.01 27.14
C SER A 220 -4.61 -21.25 28.44
N GLY A 221 -5.14 -21.74 29.58
CA GLY A 221 -5.11 -21.00 30.84
C GLY A 221 -6.02 -19.76 30.88
N ILE A 222 -6.93 -19.65 29.92
CA ILE A 222 -7.80 -18.48 29.70
C ILE A 222 -9.25 -18.91 29.90
N GLU A 223 -10.00 -18.15 30.69
CA GLU A 223 -11.45 -18.27 30.79
C GLU A 223 -12.12 -17.36 29.77
N TYR A 224 -12.96 -17.92 28.90
CA TYR A 224 -13.63 -17.21 27.82
C TYR A 224 -15.04 -16.77 28.22
N ASP A 225 -15.45 -15.58 27.75
CA ASP A 225 -16.83 -15.16 27.92
C ASP A 225 -17.77 -15.83 26.88
N GLU A 226 -19.09 -15.65 27.10
CA GLU A 226 -20.12 -16.29 26.28
C GLU A 226 -19.97 -15.98 24.78
N VAL A 227 -19.61 -14.73 24.40
CA VAL A 227 -19.46 -14.32 23.01
C VAL A 227 -18.17 -14.92 22.40
N GLN A 228 -17.10 -14.98 23.18
CA GLN A 228 -15.86 -15.63 22.78
C GLN A 228 -16.04 -17.14 22.60
N ILE A 229 -16.77 -17.79 23.52
CA ILE A 229 -17.16 -19.19 23.40
C ILE A 229 -17.96 -19.42 22.13
N ALA A 230 -18.97 -18.57 21.85
CA ALA A 230 -19.75 -18.65 20.63
C ALA A 230 -18.88 -18.51 19.38
N ALA A 231 -17.88 -17.60 19.38
CA ALA A 231 -16.93 -17.44 18.27
C ALA A 231 -16.08 -18.70 18.05
N ILE A 232 -15.54 -19.30 19.13
CA ILE A 232 -14.75 -20.53 19.06
C ILE A 232 -15.60 -21.68 18.51
N GLN A 233 -16.84 -21.83 18.99
CA GLN A 233 -17.76 -22.84 18.50
C GLN A 233 -18.14 -22.62 17.03
N GLN A 234 -18.36 -21.35 16.64
CA GLN A 234 -18.70 -21.00 15.25
C GLN A 234 -17.55 -21.30 14.30
N ALA A 235 -16.29 -21.01 14.70
CA ALA A 235 -15.10 -21.34 13.91
C ALA A 235 -15.00 -22.84 13.60
N VAL A 236 -15.32 -23.67 14.57
CA VAL A 236 -15.30 -25.14 14.38
C VAL A 236 -16.44 -25.62 13.49
N ARG A 237 -17.60 -24.96 13.51
CA ARG A 237 -18.80 -25.37 12.76
C ARG A 237 -18.77 -24.86 11.30
N SER A 238 -18.23 -23.67 11.07
CA SER A 238 -18.32 -23.00 9.76
C SER A 238 -17.08 -23.25 8.89
N LYS A 239 -17.28 -23.28 7.57
CA LYS A 239 -16.18 -23.25 6.60
C LYS A 239 -15.51 -21.88 6.55
N VAL A 240 -16.31 -20.83 6.54
CA VAL A 240 -15.87 -19.45 6.56
C VAL A 240 -16.58 -18.73 7.71
N MET A 241 -15.86 -17.92 8.47
CA MET A 241 -16.45 -17.01 9.43
C MET A 241 -15.67 -15.72 9.55
N VAL A 242 -16.33 -14.67 10.01
CA VAL A 242 -15.73 -13.39 10.36
C VAL A 242 -15.76 -13.18 11.87
N LEU A 243 -14.63 -12.81 12.44
CA LEU A 243 -14.49 -12.33 13.82
C LEU A 243 -14.15 -10.84 13.80
N THR A 244 -15.05 -9.99 14.28
CA THR A 244 -14.81 -8.53 14.30
C THR A 244 -15.04 -7.95 15.69
N GLY A 245 -14.38 -6.82 15.96
CA GLY A 245 -14.52 -6.09 17.22
C GLY A 245 -13.47 -5.00 17.36
N GLY A 246 -13.75 -4.02 18.21
CA GLY A 246 -12.86 -2.88 18.48
C GLY A 246 -11.67 -3.23 19.40
N PRO A 247 -10.90 -2.22 19.83
CA PRO A 247 -9.81 -2.41 20.78
C PRO A 247 -10.33 -2.84 22.14
N GLY A 248 -9.59 -3.72 22.81
CA GLY A 248 -9.93 -4.21 24.15
C GLY A 248 -11.11 -5.18 24.23
N THR A 249 -11.65 -5.65 23.09
CA THR A 249 -12.76 -6.63 23.05
C THR A 249 -12.29 -8.09 23.03
N GLY A 250 -10.98 -8.34 23.03
CA GLY A 250 -10.44 -9.69 23.15
C GLY A 250 -10.32 -10.46 21.82
N LYS A 251 -10.20 -9.79 20.67
CA LYS A 251 -9.97 -10.46 19.38
C LYS A 251 -8.79 -11.45 19.43
N THR A 252 -7.65 -11.02 19.91
CA THR A 252 -6.44 -11.85 20.00
C THR A 252 -6.67 -13.07 20.90
N THR A 253 -7.29 -12.88 22.04
CA THR A 253 -7.64 -13.95 22.98
C THR A 253 -8.59 -14.96 22.35
N THR A 254 -9.62 -14.48 21.65
CA THR A 254 -10.57 -15.35 20.94
C THR A 254 -9.86 -16.12 19.80
N THR A 255 -8.96 -15.46 19.06
CA THR A 255 -8.15 -16.12 18.02
C THR A 255 -7.28 -17.23 18.61
N GLN A 256 -6.67 -17.03 19.78
CA GLN A 256 -5.94 -18.09 20.50
C GLN A 256 -6.84 -19.27 20.86
N GLY A 257 -8.08 -19.00 21.29
CA GLY A 257 -9.08 -20.03 21.56
C GLY A 257 -9.47 -20.83 20.31
N ILE A 258 -9.64 -20.16 19.17
CA ILE A 258 -9.91 -20.81 17.89
C ILE A 258 -8.71 -21.68 17.47
N ILE A 259 -7.48 -21.19 17.61
CA ILE A 259 -6.26 -21.97 17.35
C ILE A 259 -6.20 -23.20 18.24
N ALA A 260 -6.50 -23.06 19.53
CA ALA A 260 -6.50 -24.19 20.47
C ALA A 260 -7.56 -25.24 20.09
N ALA A 261 -8.77 -24.79 19.67
CA ALA A 261 -9.82 -25.68 19.18
C ALA A 261 -9.38 -26.47 17.94
N TYR A 262 -8.77 -25.80 16.96
CA TYR A 262 -8.27 -26.46 15.74
C TYR A 262 -7.11 -27.41 16.02
N LYS A 263 -6.18 -27.07 16.93
CA LYS A 263 -5.11 -27.94 17.39
C LYS A 263 -5.63 -29.21 18.05
N THR A 264 -6.65 -29.07 18.92
CA THR A 264 -7.29 -30.22 19.58
C THR A 264 -7.96 -31.14 18.56
N ALA A 265 -8.45 -30.58 17.44
CA ALA A 265 -8.99 -31.34 16.31
C ALA A 265 -7.91 -31.93 15.37
N GLY A 266 -6.62 -31.75 15.67
CA GLY A 266 -5.52 -32.28 14.84
C GLY A 266 -5.30 -31.55 13.53
N MET A 267 -5.82 -30.32 13.37
CA MET A 267 -5.74 -29.55 12.12
C MET A 267 -4.37 -28.85 11.96
N ARG A 268 -3.87 -28.82 10.73
CA ARG A 268 -2.74 -27.98 10.33
C ARG A 268 -3.25 -26.56 10.10
N ILE A 269 -2.75 -25.62 10.91
CA ILE A 269 -3.23 -24.23 10.91
C ILE A 269 -2.19 -23.35 10.23
N LEU A 270 -2.64 -22.53 9.30
CA LEU A 270 -1.88 -21.44 8.69
C LEU A 270 -2.34 -20.12 9.29
N LEU A 271 -1.38 -19.22 9.56
CA LEU A 271 -1.64 -17.88 10.06
C LEU A 271 -1.11 -16.85 9.07
N ALA A 272 -1.92 -15.86 8.75
CA ALA A 272 -1.53 -14.79 7.83
C ALA A 272 -2.04 -13.42 8.27
N ALA A 273 -1.38 -12.37 7.75
CA ALA A 273 -1.83 -10.99 7.86
C ALA A 273 -1.40 -10.19 6.61
N PRO A 274 -2.02 -9.05 6.29
CA PRO A 274 -1.67 -8.28 5.11
C PRO A 274 -0.30 -7.60 5.19
N THR A 275 0.21 -7.31 6.39
CA THR A 275 1.50 -6.60 6.59
C THR A 275 2.49 -7.40 7.43
N GLY A 276 3.80 -7.13 7.25
CA GLY A 276 4.88 -7.77 8.01
C GLY A 276 4.73 -7.56 9.52
N ARG A 277 4.35 -6.35 9.94
CA ARG A 277 4.14 -6.03 11.37
C ARG A 277 2.95 -6.77 11.98
N ALA A 278 1.84 -6.84 11.24
CA ALA A 278 0.68 -7.59 11.72
C ALA A 278 0.99 -9.09 11.83
N SER A 279 1.70 -9.68 10.84
CA SER A 279 2.12 -11.08 10.90
C SER A 279 3.09 -11.35 12.06
N LYS A 280 4.05 -10.45 12.31
CA LYS A 280 4.96 -10.56 13.45
C LYS A 280 4.21 -10.51 14.79
N ARG A 281 3.28 -9.55 14.96
CA ARG A 281 2.41 -9.48 16.14
C ARG A 281 1.59 -10.75 16.34
N MET A 282 1.02 -11.27 15.26
CA MET A 282 0.25 -12.52 15.30
C MET A 282 1.14 -13.68 15.72
N SER A 283 2.37 -13.76 15.23
CA SER A 283 3.34 -14.80 15.63
C SER A 283 3.68 -14.70 17.11
N GLU A 284 3.96 -13.51 17.62
CA GLU A 284 4.26 -13.26 19.04
C GLU A 284 3.07 -13.61 19.94
N ALA A 285 1.86 -13.20 19.55
CA ALA A 285 0.64 -13.44 20.32
C ALA A 285 0.24 -14.92 20.36
N THR A 286 0.47 -15.67 19.28
CA THR A 286 0.01 -17.07 19.15
C THR A 286 1.11 -18.10 19.38
N ASN A 287 2.36 -17.66 19.47
CA ASN A 287 3.56 -18.50 19.51
C ASN A 287 3.60 -19.51 18.35
N MET A 288 3.13 -19.09 17.19
CA MET A 288 3.14 -19.82 15.92
C MET A 288 3.64 -18.92 14.80
N GLU A 289 4.28 -19.49 13.78
CA GLU A 289 4.69 -18.71 12.61
C GLU A 289 3.45 -18.16 11.87
N ALA A 290 3.36 -16.83 11.73
CA ALA A 290 2.43 -16.16 10.85
C ALA A 290 3.21 -15.47 9.73
N LYS A 291 2.68 -15.51 8.50
CA LYS A 291 3.30 -14.94 7.31
C LYS A 291 2.49 -13.76 6.80
N THR A 292 3.11 -12.87 6.02
CA THR A 292 2.31 -11.96 5.19
C THR A 292 1.56 -12.77 4.14
N ILE A 293 0.38 -12.28 3.70
CA ILE A 293 -0.39 -12.95 2.65
C ILE A 293 0.49 -13.16 1.41
N HIS A 294 1.26 -12.16 0.98
CA HIS A 294 2.19 -12.27 -0.15
C HIS A 294 3.22 -13.40 0.04
N ARG A 295 3.82 -13.50 1.24
CA ARG A 295 4.78 -14.57 1.55
C ARG A 295 4.12 -15.95 1.66
N LEU A 296 2.90 -16.01 2.19
CA LEU A 296 2.12 -17.23 2.23
C LEU A 296 1.81 -17.74 0.83
N LEU A 297 1.51 -16.83 -0.10
CA LEU A 297 1.21 -17.12 -1.49
C LEU A 297 2.47 -17.25 -2.38
N GLU A 298 3.66 -17.15 -1.80
CA GLU A 298 4.97 -17.24 -2.50
C GLU A 298 5.04 -16.29 -3.70
N PHE A 299 4.65 -15.02 -3.45
CA PHE A 299 4.64 -13.99 -4.45
C PHE A 299 6.05 -13.66 -4.96
N ASN A 300 6.20 -13.53 -6.29
CA ASN A 300 7.40 -13.09 -6.97
C ASN A 300 7.02 -12.02 -8.01
N PRO A 301 7.69 -10.85 -8.05
CA PRO A 301 7.38 -9.80 -9.03
C PRO A 301 7.43 -10.22 -10.50
N GLN A 302 8.22 -11.23 -10.84
CA GLN A 302 8.36 -11.71 -12.23
C GLN A 302 7.30 -12.75 -12.59
N ASP A 303 6.97 -13.64 -11.65
CA ASP A 303 6.13 -14.82 -11.90
C ASP A 303 4.73 -14.70 -11.26
N GLY A 304 4.48 -13.65 -10.45
CA GLY A 304 3.25 -13.47 -9.69
C GLY A 304 3.13 -14.43 -8.49
N TYR A 305 1.91 -14.83 -8.16
CA TYR A 305 1.61 -15.72 -7.02
C TYR A 305 1.78 -17.18 -7.41
N LYS A 306 2.72 -17.90 -6.78
CA LYS A 306 2.97 -19.32 -7.03
C LYS A 306 1.91 -20.23 -6.40
N ARG A 307 1.32 -19.81 -5.25
CA ARG A 307 0.18 -20.50 -4.65
C ARG A 307 -1.12 -19.99 -5.28
N ASN A 308 -1.85 -20.90 -5.91
CA ASN A 308 -3.07 -20.61 -6.68
C ASN A 308 -3.94 -21.88 -6.77
N GLU A 309 -4.87 -21.96 -7.72
CA GLU A 309 -5.76 -23.12 -7.91
C GLU A 309 -5.02 -24.39 -8.29
N GLU A 310 -3.94 -24.28 -9.06
CA GLU A 310 -3.14 -25.42 -9.52
C GLU A 310 -2.14 -25.88 -8.43
N ASN A 311 -1.72 -24.96 -7.56
CA ASN A 311 -0.79 -25.19 -6.46
C ASN A 311 -1.34 -24.61 -5.15
N PRO A 312 -2.39 -25.20 -4.57
CA PRO A 312 -3.08 -24.65 -3.42
C PRO A 312 -2.23 -24.68 -2.13
N LEU A 313 -2.69 -23.96 -1.13
CA LEU A 313 -2.12 -23.95 0.22
C LEU A 313 -2.28 -25.33 0.88
N GLU A 314 -1.27 -25.72 1.63
CA GLU A 314 -1.24 -26.98 2.36
C GLU A 314 -1.58 -26.78 3.83
N GLY A 315 -2.85 -26.98 4.20
CA GLY A 315 -3.35 -26.81 5.56
C GLY A 315 -4.82 -27.18 5.65
N ASP A 316 -5.34 -27.23 6.88
CA ASP A 316 -6.74 -27.56 7.14
C ASP A 316 -7.55 -26.33 7.57
N ALA A 317 -6.86 -25.31 8.09
CA ALA A 317 -7.46 -24.03 8.48
C ALA A 317 -6.50 -22.86 8.23
N LEU A 318 -7.03 -21.76 7.74
CA LEU A 318 -6.33 -20.49 7.57
C LEU A 318 -7.01 -19.42 8.44
N ILE A 319 -6.23 -18.74 9.26
CA ILE A 319 -6.69 -17.59 10.04
C ILE A 319 -5.95 -16.35 9.52
N VAL A 320 -6.71 -15.35 9.08
CA VAL A 320 -6.16 -14.10 8.55
C VAL A 320 -6.54 -12.97 9.49
N ASP A 321 -5.56 -12.27 10.04
CA ASP A 321 -5.76 -11.10 10.90
C ASP A 321 -5.65 -9.79 10.12
N GLU A 322 -6.12 -8.69 10.69
CA GLU A 322 -6.16 -7.33 10.09
C GLU A 322 -6.84 -7.30 8.71
N CYS A 323 -7.93 -8.07 8.54
CA CYS A 323 -8.62 -8.21 7.25
C CYS A 323 -9.23 -6.90 6.72
N SER A 324 -9.40 -5.86 7.55
CA SER A 324 -9.82 -4.53 7.09
C SER A 324 -8.85 -3.91 6.07
N MET A 325 -7.60 -4.36 6.05
CA MET A 325 -6.55 -3.85 5.14
C MET A 325 -6.48 -4.61 3.81
N ILE A 326 -7.26 -5.66 3.62
CA ILE A 326 -7.21 -6.49 2.42
C ILE A 326 -8.08 -5.89 1.34
N ASP A 327 -7.49 -5.55 0.18
CA ASP A 327 -8.19 -5.10 -1.01
C ASP A 327 -8.75 -6.27 -1.83
N ILE A 328 -9.50 -5.94 -2.87
CA ILE A 328 -10.20 -6.98 -3.66
C ILE A 328 -9.24 -7.87 -4.45
N ILE A 329 -8.11 -7.35 -4.92
CA ILE A 329 -7.12 -8.10 -5.70
C ILE A 329 -6.38 -9.09 -4.81
N LEU A 330 -5.91 -8.61 -3.64
CA LEU A 330 -5.23 -9.47 -2.68
C LEU A 330 -6.15 -10.55 -2.14
N MET A 331 -7.43 -10.22 -1.87
CA MET A 331 -8.42 -11.20 -1.46
C MET A 331 -8.66 -12.25 -2.54
N TYR A 332 -8.77 -11.85 -3.79
CA TYR A 332 -8.97 -12.79 -4.89
C TYR A 332 -7.81 -13.77 -5.03
N ASN A 333 -6.57 -13.28 -5.00
CA ASN A 333 -5.40 -14.15 -5.06
C ASN A 333 -5.31 -15.09 -3.84
N LEU A 334 -5.66 -14.62 -2.66
CA LEU A 334 -5.76 -15.48 -1.48
C LEU A 334 -6.81 -16.57 -1.67
N MET A 335 -8.00 -16.21 -2.13
CA MET A 335 -9.10 -17.17 -2.36
C MET A 335 -8.79 -18.21 -3.43
N LYS A 336 -8.00 -17.86 -4.44
CA LYS A 336 -7.53 -18.84 -5.47
C LYS A 336 -6.66 -19.93 -4.86
N ALA A 337 -5.88 -19.61 -3.84
CA ALA A 337 -4.95 -20.54 -3.22
C ALA A 337 -5.59 -21.41 -2.11
N ILE A 338 -6.81 -21.09 -1.66
CA ILE A 338 -7.52 -21.83 -0.61
C ILE A 338 -8.23 -23.04 -1.22
N PRO A 339 -7.87 -24.30 -0.87
CA PRO A 339 -8.58 -25.48 -1.33
C PRO A 339 -9.94 -25.63 -0.61
N GLU A 340 -10.89 -26.32 -1.23
CA GLU A 340 -12.27 -26.46 -0.72
C GLU A 340 -12.38 -27.11 0.66
N HIS A 341 -11.43 -27.97 1.04
CA HIS A 341 -11.43 -28.61 2.36
C HIS A 341 -11.01 -27.65 3.48
N MET A 342 -10.25 -26.59 3.18
CA MET A 342 -9.70 -25.67 4.17
C MET A 342 -10.80 -24.78 4.79
N ARG A 343 -10.67 -24.51 6.09
CA ARG A 343 -11.49 -23.53 6.80
C ARG A 343 -10.84 -22.16 6.77
N LEU A 344 -11.65 -21.10 6.72
CA LEU A 344 -11.17 -19.72 6.67
C LEU A 344 -11.79 -18.90 7.80
N VAL A 345 -10.95 -18.30 8.62
CA VAL A 345 -11.36 -17.33 9.65
C VAL A 345 -10.76 -15.97 9.31
N LEU A 346 -11.62 -15.00 9.06
CA LEU A 346 -11.25 -13.62 8.79
C LEU A 346 -11.40 -12.81 10.07
N VAL A 347 -10.29 -12.26 10.58
CA VAL A 347 -10.26 -11.45 11.79
C VAL A 347 -9.96 -10.00 11.43
N GLY A 348 -10.71 -9.05 11.97
CA GLY A 348 -10.46 -7.64 11.68
C GLY A 348 -11.35 -6.70 12.49
N ASP A 349 -11.11 -5.42 12.32
CA ASP A 349 -11.89 -4.35 12.91
C ASP A 349 -12.53 -3.53 11.80
N ILE A 350 -13.83 -3.69 11.60
CA ILE A 350 -14.61 -3.04 10.54
C ILE A 350 -14.63 -1.50 10.65
N ASP A 351 -14.35 -0.98 11.84
CA ASP A 351 -14.44 0.45 12.16
C ASP A 351 -13.09 1.17 11.94
N GLN A 352 -12.00 0.43 11.71
CA GLN A 352 -10.73 0.98 11.30
C GLN A 352 -10.77 1.46 9.83
N LEU A 353 -9.67 2.09 9.41
CA LEU A 353 -9.49 2.46 8.00
C LEU A 353 -9.59 1.22 7.10
N PRO A 354 -10.31 1.30 5.98
CA PRO A 354 -10.34 0.23 4.99
C PRO A 354 -8.98 0.04 4.32
N SER A 355 -8.89 -0.94 3.41
CA SER A 355 -7.73 -1.15 2.55
C SER A 355 -7.34 0.13 1.80
N VAL A 356 -6.05 0.31 1.52
CA VAL A 356 -5.59 1.39 0.65
C VAL A 356 -6.02 1.12 -0.79
N GLY A 357 -5.92 -0.14 -1.26
CA GLY A 357 -6.41 -0.56 -2.58
C GLY A 357 -7.93 -0.64 -2.68
N ALA A 358 -8.40 -0.91 -3.90
CA ALA A 358 -9.81 -0.91 -4.25
C ALA A 358 -10.62 -2.01 -3.54
N GLY A 359 -11.85 -1.68 -3.20
CA GLY A 359 -12.81 -2.56 -2.54
C GLY A 359 -12.98 -2.29 -1.04
N ASN A 360 -14.03 -2.88 -0.47
CA ASN A 360 -14.35 -2.82 0.95
C ASN A 360 -14.64 -4.23 1.48
N VAL A 361 -13.71 -5.14 1.20
CA VAL A 361 -13.90 -6.58 1.24
C VAL A 361 -14.49 -7.08 2.56
N LEU A 362 -13.89 -6.71 3.70
CA LEU A 362 -14.37 -7.16 5.00
C LEU A 362 -15.80 -6.68 5.29
N ARG A 363 -16.09 -5.41 4.96
CA ARG A 363 -17.43 -4.83 5.12
C ARG A 363 -18.46 -5.48 4.22
N ASP A 364 -18.13 -5.68 2.94
CA ASP A 364 -19.03 -6.29 1.98
C ASP A 364 -19.36 -7.74 2.35
N ILE A 365 -18.37 -8.49 2.85
CA ILE A 365 -18.56 -9.85 3.37
C ILE A 365 -19.52 -9.83 4.57
N ILE A 366 -19.31 -8.92 5.53
CA ILE A 366 -20.17 -8.78 6.71
C ILE A 366 -21.59 -8.38 6.31
N ASP A 367 -21.72 -7.36 5.45
CA ASP A 367 -23.00 -6.80 5.03
C ASP A 367 -23.74 -7.71 4.05
N SER A 368 -23.08 -8.72 3.49
CA SER A 368 -23.74 -9.75 2.67
C SER A 368 -24.67 -10.67 3.46
N GLU A 369 -24.40 -10.82 4.78
CA GLU A 369 -25.12 -11.74 5.67
C GLU A 369 -25.07 -13.22 5.27
N LYS A 370 -24.21 -13.59 4.32
CA LYS A 370 -24.04 -14.98 3.85
C LYS A 370 -22.99 -15.75 4.65
N ILE A 371 -22.13 -15.05 5.33
CA ILE A 371 -21.04 -15.63 6.12
C ILE A 371 -21.32 -15.35 7.60
N PRO A 372 -21.20 -16.35 8.48
CA PRO A 372 -21.34 -16.13 9.92
C PRO A 372 -20.38 -15.08 10.47
N VAL A 373 -20.91 -14.11 11.18
CA VAL A 373 -20.16 -13.01 11.79
C VAL A 373 -20.32 -13.03 13.29
N VAL A 374 -19.22 -13.08 14.02
CA VAL A 374 -19.25 -12.86 15.47
C VAL A 374 -18.63 -11.51 15.78
N ARG A 375 -19.43 -10.64 16.41
CA ARG A 375 -19.03 -9.29 16.83
C ARG A 375 -18.70 -9.28 18.31
N LEU A 376 -17.44 -9.02 18.65
CA LEU A 376 -17.00 -8.81 20.03
C LEU A 376 -17.29 -7.37 20.42
N THR A 377 -18.30 -7.16 21.24
CA THR A 377 -18.74 -5.81 21.66
C THR A 377 -18.38 -5.50 23.11
N ARG A 378 -18.09 -6.54 23.92
CA ARG A 378 -17.77 -6.36 25.33
C ARG A 378 -16.35 -5.87 25.52
N ILE A 379 -16.21 -4.74 26.18
CA ILE A 379 -14.90 -4.22 26.62
C ILE A 379 -14.56 -4.88 27.95
N PHE A 380 -13.44 -5.58 28.03
CA PHE A 380 -13.04 -6.27 29.26
C PHE A 380 -12.66 -5.27 30.36
N ARG A 381 -12.84 -5.68 31.62
CA ARG A 381 -12.63 -4.82 32.80
C ARG A 381 -11.28 -4.12 32.84
N GLN A 382 -10.19 -4.81 32.45
CA GLN A 382 -8.87 -4.21 32.34
C GLN A 382 -8.81 -3.11 31.29
N ALA A 383 -9.52 -3.28 30.18
CA ALA A 383 -9.58 -2.31 29.09
C ALA A 383 -10.51 -1.12 29.42
N GLN A 384 -11.50 -1.30 30.29
CA GLN A 384 -12.40 -0.23 30.75
C GLN A 384 -11.68 0.85 31.58
N SER A 385 -10.57 0.51 32.22
CA SER A 385 -9.73 1.49 32.94
C SER A 385 -8.91 2.38 32.00
N SER A 386 -8.74 2.01 30.74
CA SER A 386 -8.02 2.78 29.73
C SER A 386 -8.93 3.81 29.08
N ARG A 387 -8.58 5.08 29.21
CA ARG A 387 -9.27 6.18 28.52
C ARG A 387 -9.00 6.19 27.02
N ILE A 388 -7.87 5.63 26.56
CA ILE A 388 -7.60 5.42 25.14
C ILE A 388 -8.71 4.56 24.53
N ILE A 389 -8.99 3.41 25.15
CA ILE A 389 -10.00 2.46 24.67
C ILE A 389 -11.39 3.07 24.75
N MET A 390 -11.75 3.67 25.88
CA MET A 390 -13.04 4.31 26.04
C MET A 390 -13.26 5.47 25.09
N SER A 391 -12.21 6.28 24.82
CA SER A 391 -12.26 7.37 23.84
C SER A 391 -12.42 6.84 22.41
N ALA A 392 -11.71 5.77 22.04
CA ALA A 392 -11.86 5.14 20.74
C ALA A 392 -13.30 4.64 20.53
N HIS A 393 -13.89 3.96 21.51
CA HIS A 393 -15.29 3.51 21.43
C HIS A 393 -16.28 4.69 21.38
N ALA A 394 -16.09 5.74 22.19
CA ALA A 394 -16.93 6.93 22.14
C ALA A 394 -16.89 7.57 20.75
N ILE A 395 -15.69 7.76 20.18
CA ILE A 395 -15.52 8.31 18.83
C ILE A 395 -16.22 7.43 17.79
N ASN A 396 -16.05 6.12 17.87
CA ASN A 396 -16.68 5.19 16.94
C ASN A 396 -18.23 5.28 16.98
N GLN A 397 -18.78 5.49 18.15
CA GLN A 397 -20.22 5.72 18.35
C GLN A 397 -20.68 7.15 17.99
N GLY A 398 -19.78 8.03 17.59
CA GLY A 398 -20.09 9.41 17.25
C GLY A 398 -20.13 10.37 18.43
N HIS A 399 -19.70 9.92 19.59
CA HIS A 399 -19.65 10.73 20.80
C HIS A 399 -18.29 11.41 20.95
N TYR A 400 -18.30 12.64 21.45
CA TYR A 400 -17.08 13.36 21.77
C TYR A 400 -16.41 12.72 23.01
N PRO A 401 -15.12 12.35 22.94
CA PRO A 401 -14.44 11.69 24.06
C PRO A 401 -14.20 12.66 25.21
N ASP A 402 -13.99 12.10 26.41
CA ASP A 402 -13.54 12.92 27.55
C ASP A 402 -12.09 13.38 27.33
N THR A 403 -11.93 14.68 27.05
CA THR A 403 -10.66 15.37 26.84
C THR A 403 -10.10 16.05 28.08
N SER A 404 -10.61 15.78 29.26
CA SER A 404 -10.09 16.32 30.50
C SER A 404 -8.73 15.69 30.82
N ASN A 405 -7.70 16.54 31.05
CA ASN A 405 -6.36 16.09 31.37
C ASN A 405 -6.23 15.81 32.87
N GLY A 406 -6.31 14.56 33.29
CA GLY A 406 -6.15 14.12 34.68
C GLY A 406 -4.73 13.60 34.97
N LYS A 407 -4.35 13.51 36.24
CA LYS A 407 -3.03 13.00 36.66
C LYS A 407 -2.80 11.51 36.39
N GLN A 408 -3.87 10.73 36.23
CA GLN A 408 -3.83 9.27 36.04
C GLN A 408 -4.51 8.87 34.72
N THR A 409 -4.44 9.71 33.67
CA THR A 409 -5.00 9.37 32.37
C THR A 409 -3.94 8.84 31.43
N ASP A 410 -4.33 7.98 30.52
CA ASP A 410 -3.54 7.50 29.39
C ASP A 410 -3.92 8.20 28.07
N PHE A 411 -4.95 9.08 28.08
CA PHE A 411 -5.43 9.85 26.96
C PHE A 411 -5.43 11.34 27.26
N PHE A 412 -4.75 12.13 26.45
CA PHE A 412 -4.57 13.57 26.64
C PHE A 412 -5.01 14.35 25.41
N PHE A 413 -5.58 15.54 25.63
CA PHE A 413 -5.85 16.52 24.59
C PHE A 413 -5.20 17.85 24.92
N ILE A 414 -4.23 18.28 24.10
CA ILE A 414 -3.56 19.58 24.22
C ILE A 414 -4.20 20.54 23.22
N LYS A 415 -4.86 21.59 23.72
CA LYS A 415 -5.49 22.60 22.87
C LYS A 415 -4.43 23.54 22.31
N ASN A 416 -4.35 23.63 21.00
CA ASN A 416 -3.57 24.63 20.25
C ASN A 416 -4.19 24.82 18.88
N GLU A 417 -4.29 26.05 18.40
CA GLU A 417 -4.96 26.35 17.15
C GLU A 417 -4.01 26.69 16.00
N ASP A 418 -2.78 27.01 16.33
CA ASP A 418 -1.74 27.44 15.39
C ASP A 418 -0.91 26.23 14.92
N PRO A 419 -0.87 25.92 13.60
CA PRO A 419 -0.15 24.75 13.07
C PRO A 419 1.35 24.79 13.35
N GLU A 420 2.01 25.95 13.29
CA GLU A 420 3.43 26.10 13.54
C GLU A 420 3.75 25.82 15.02
N GLN A 421 2.96 26.38 15.93
CA GLN A 421 3.10 26.11 17.36
C GLN A 421 2.80 24.64 17.70
N VAL A 422 1.84 24.01 17.02
CA VAL A 422 1.56 22.57 17.16
C VAL A 422 2.78 21.74 16.76
N ALA A 423 3.42 22.06 15.62
CA ALA A 423 4.62 21.37 15.18
C ALA A 423 5.78 21.50 16.19
N GLU A 424 6.02 22.71 16.69
CA GLU A 424 7.03 22.93 17.74
C GLU A 424 6.72 22.20 19.06
N GLU A 425 5.46 22.21 19.47
CA GLU A 425 5.04 21.52 20.71
C GLU A 425 5.17 20.00 20.56
N ILE A 426 4.91 19.43 19.38
CA ILE A 426 5.18 18.01 19.09
C ILE A 426 6.66 17.70 19.28
N VAL A 427 7.56 18.54 18.76
CA VAL A 427 9.01 18.36 18.96
C VAL A 427 9.37 18.39 20.45
N LYS A 428 8.83 19.36 21.22
CA LYS A 428 9.06 19.48 22.66
C LYS A 428 8.50 18.26 23.44
N LEU A 429 7.31 17.78 23.05
CA LEU A 429 6.70 16.58 23.63
C LEU A 429 7.59 15.34 23.42
N VAL A 430 8.01 15.10 22.18
CA VAL A 430 8.82 13.92 21.82
C VAL A 430 10.22 14.00 22.43
N LYS A 431 10.87 15.16 22.38
CA LYS A 431 12.26 15.30 22.83
C LYS A 431 12.42 15.29 24.36
N TYR A 432 11.49 15.94 25.08
CA TYR A 432 11.70 16.22 26.50
C TYR A 432 10.59 15.68 27.39
N ARG A 433 9.31 16.01 27.10
CA ARG A 433 8.23 15.82 28.06
C ARG A 433 7.83 14.35 28.21
N LEU A 434 7.59 13.64 27.10
CA LEU A 434 7.13 12.24 27.13
C LEU A 434 8.22 11.29 27.63
N PRO A 435 9.49 11.36 27.16
CA PRO A 435 10.54 10.52 27.72
C PRO A 435 10.71 10.68 29.22
N LYS A 436 10.71 11.92 29.70
CA LYS A 436 10.87 12.22 31.13
C LYS A 436 9.67 11.78 31.97
N ALA A 437 8.44 12.05 31.50
CA ALA A 437 7.23 11.77 32.26
C ALA A 437 6.95 10.26 32.40
N TYR A 438 7.28 9.47 31.38
CA TYR A 438 6.95 8.05 31.32
C TYR A 438 8.15 7.11 31.35
N ASN A 439 9.36 7.63 31.50
CA ASN A 439 10.62 6.86 31.46
C ASN A 439 10.67 5.91 30.25
N GLN A 440 10.37 6.46 29.07
CA GLN A 440 10.36 5.71 27.82
C GLN A 440 11.44 6.22 26.86
N PRO A 441 12.12 5.31 26.12
CA PRO A 441 13.06 5.71 25.09
C PRO A 441 12.32 6.36 23.91
N LEU A 442 13.03 7.16 23.14
CA LEU A 442 12.49 7.84 21.95
C LEU A 442 11.91 6.85 20.91
N SER A 443 12.50 5.67 20.83
CA SER A 443 12.03 4.58 19.95
C SER A 443 10.59 4.14 20.22
N ASN A 444 10.09 4.35 21.46
CA ASN A 444 8.74 3.99 21.88
C ASN A 444 7.69 5.08 21.61
N ILE A 445 8.12 6.23 21.08
CA ILE A 445 7.24 7.37 20.79
C ILE A 445 7.08 7.50 19.27
N GLN A 446 5.84 7.48 18.78
CA GLN A 446 5.51 7.66 17.37
C GLN A 446 4.60 8.87 17.18
N VAL A 447 4.96 9.74 16.24
CA VAL A 447 4.06 10.80 15.78
C VAL A 447 3.27 10.25 14.60
N LEU A 448 1.94 10.33 14.66
CA LEU A 448 1.02 9.91 13.60
C LEU A 448 0.23 11.13 13.13
N THR A 449 0.25 11.42 11.84
CA THR A 449 -0.44 12.58 11.28
C THR A 449 -1.44 12.16 10.20
N PRO A 450 -2.55 12.90 10.01
CA PRO A 450 -3.50 12.65 8.93
C PRO A 450 -2.88 12.73 7.53
N MET A 451 -1.89 13.58 7.31
CA MET A 451 -1.38 13.95 5.97
C MET A 451 0.14 13.81 5.86
N GLN A 452 0.61 13.59 4.62
CA GLN A 452 2.04 13.56 4.31
C GLN A 452 2.63 14.97 4.21
N ARG A 453 1.92 15.87 3.53
CA ARG A 453 2.34 17.27 3.29
C ARG A 453 1.49 18.20 4.16
N SER A 454 2.03 19.12 4.81
CA SER A 454 1.52 20.29 5.54
C SER A 454 2.52 20.69 6.60
N VAL A 455 2.28 21.78 7.31
CA VAL A 455 3.11 22.22 8.46
C VAL A 455 3.24 21.12 9.51
N VAL A 456 2.15 20.41 9.79
CA VAL A 456 2.12 19.25 10.71
C VAL A 456 1.99 17.92 9.96
N GLY A 457 2.38 17.88 8.68
CA GLY A 457 2.47 16.67 7.88
C GLY A 457 3.71 15.84 8.21
N ALA A 458 3.69 14.56 7.85
CA ALA A 458 4.76 13.62 8.17
C ALA A 458 6.13 14.08 7.62
N ALA A 459 6.18 14.65 6.42
CA ALA A 459 7.42 15.12 5.81
C ALA A 459 8.09 16.23 6.63
N ASN A 460 7.35 17.29 6.99
CA ASN A 460 7.88 18.39 7.77
C ASN A 460 8.22 17.97 9.20
N LEU A 461 7.34 17.20 9.85
CA LEU A 461 7.60 16.72 11.22
C LEU A 461 8.82 15.80 11.27
N ASN A 462 9.08 14.99 10.24
CA ASN A 462 10.30 14.19 10.16
C ASN A 462 11.57 15.06 10.13
N MET A 463 11.57 16.14 9.32
CA MET A 463 12.71 17.07 9.28
C MET A 463 12.93 17.75 10.63
N MET A 464 11.88 18.28 11.24
CA MET A 464 11.97 18.97 12.53
C MET A 464 12.41 18.02 13.65
N LEU A 465 11.88 16.81 13.69
CA LEU A 465 12.23 15.80 14.68
C LEU A 465 13.66 15.30 14.48
N GLN A 466 14.08 15.03 13.23
CA GLN A 466 15.48 14.66 12.95
C GLN A 466 16.44 15.74 13.45
N GLN A 467 16.21 17.01 13.10
CA GLN A 467 17.06 18.12 13.54
C GLN A 467 17.12 18.24 15.06
N ALA A 468 15.99 18.01 15.73
CA ALA A 468 15.90 18.14 17.18
C ALA A 468 16.49 16.94 17.94
N LEU A 469 16.38 15.73 17.40
CA LEU A 469 16.73 14.48 18.10
C LEU A 469 18.07 13.90 17.67
N ASN A 470 18.48 14.13 16.42
CA ASN A 470 19.73 13.59 15.86
C ASN A 470 20.65 14.71 15.39
N THR A 471 21.62 15.05 16.22
CA THR A 471 22.62 16.10 15.94
C THR A 471 23.82 15.60 15.14
N THR A 472 23.86 14.31 14.79
CA THR A 472 24.93 13.69 13.99
C THR A 472 25.00 14.34 12.61
N THR A 473 26.22 14.58 12.13
CA THR A 473 26.48 15.09 10.77
C THR A 473 26.79 13.98 9.77
N LEU A 474 27.12 12.78 10.26
CA LEU A 474 27.46 11.62 9.44
C LEU A 474 26.19 11.06 8.78
N GLY A 475 26.09 11.18 7.47
CA GLY A 475 24.93 10.71 6.73
C GLY A 475 25.11 10.74 5.21
N ILE A 476 24.17 10.14 4.50
CA ILE A 476 24.12 10.10 3.01
C ILE A 476 22.85 10.78 2.55
N SER A 477 22.99 11.68 1.57
CA SER A 477 21.86 12.42 0.99
C SER A 477 21.38 11.79 -0.31
N ARG A 478 20.06 11.67 -0.43
CA ARG A 478 19.37 11.20 -1.63
C ARG A 478 18.01 11.88 -1.75
N GLY A 479 17.67 12.39 -2.94
CA GLY A 479 16.34 12.96 -3.21
C GLY A 479 15.91 14.11 -2.28
N GLY A 480 16.88 14.91 -1.79
CA GLY A 480 16.62 16.01 -0.83
C GLY A 480 16.52 15.56 0.63
N THR A 481 16.58 14.27 0.94
CA THR A 481 16.60 13.74 2.30
C THR A 481 18.01 13.29 2.66
N THR A 482 18.48 13.61 3.88
CA THR A 482 19.74 13.10 4.43
C THR A 482 19.42 12.06 5.50
N TYR A 483 19.92 10.84 5.30
CA TYR A 483 19.81 9.74 6.28
C TYR A 483 21.08 9.72 7.11
N LYS A 484 20.96 9.96 8.40
CA LYS A 484 22.08 10.10 9.34
C LYS A 484 22.22 8.84 10.21
N LEU A 485 23.44 8.60 10.69
CA LEU A 485 23.69 7.57 11.71
C LEU A 485 22.77 7.78 12.92
N GLY A 486 22.05 6.75 13.34
CA GLY A 486 21.08 6.81 14.42
C GLY A 486 19.67 7.26 14.01
N ASP A 487 19.43 7.59 12.74
CA ASP A 487 18.10 7.94 12.27
C ASP A 487 17.15 6.76 12.34
N ARG A 488 15.90 7.06 12.64
CA ARG A 488 14.79 6.14 12.52
C ARG A 488 14.23 6.22 11.12
N VAL A 489 14.21 5.09 10.42
CA VAL A 489 13.77 5.00 9.02
C VAL A 489 12.70 3.93 8.86
N MET A 490 11.91 4.05 7.80
CA MET A 490 10.89 3.08 7.41
C MET A 490 11.18 2.62 5.98
N GLN A 491 11.12 1.31 5.76
CA GLN A 491 11.07 0.72 4.43
C GLN A 491 9.72 1.06 3.80
N ILE A 492 9.72 1.54 2.55
CA ILE A 492 8.49 1.94 1.85
C ILE A 492 8.13 1.05 0.66
N ARG A 493 8.89 -0.02 0.46
CA ARG A 493 8.65 -1.06 -0.55
C ARG A 493 8.96 -2.44 0.05
N ASN A 494 8.33 -3.49 -0.48
CA ASN A 494 8.75 -4.84 -0.13
C ASN A 494 10.07 -5.16 -0.85
N ASN A 495 11.07 -5.62 -0.10
CA ASN A 495 12.31 -6.13 -0.65
C ASN A 495 12.49 -7.55 -0.13
N TYR A 496 12.09 -8.52 -0.97
CA TYR A 496 12.08 -9.94 -0.61
C TYR A 496 13.48 -10.50 -0.49
N ASP A 497 14.44 -10.01 -1.27
CA ASP A 497 15.83 -10.44 -1.23
C ASP A 497 16.49 -10.03 0.08
N LYS A 498 16.18 -8.86 0.57
CA LYS A 498 16.67 -8.32 1.85
C LYS A 498 15.82 -8.71 3.05
N ASN A 499 14.68 -9.38 2.81
CA ASN A 499 13.71 -9.79 3.84
C ASN A 499 13.23 -8.61 4.70
N VAL A 500 12.93 -7.48 4.05
CA VAL A 500 12.32 -6.28 4.66
C VAL A 500 11.10 -5.85 3.86
N TYR A 501 10.10 -5.34 4.57
CA TYR A 501 8.77 -5.12 4.00
C TYR A 501 8.32 -3.68 4.20
N ASN A 502 7.40 -3.26 3.35
CA ASN A 502 6.75 -1.96 3.46
C ASN A 502 6.14 -1.77 4.87
N GLY A 503 6.52 -0.66 5.51
CA GLY A 503 6.14 -0.34 6.89
C GLY A 503 7.14 -0.79 7.95
N ASP A 504 8.13 -1.62 7.64
CA ASP A 504 9.16 -1.99 8.61
C ASP A 504 9.96 -0.76 9.05
N ILE A 505 10.12 -0.58 10.36
CA ILE A 505 10.91 0.51 10.91
C ILE A 505 12.22 -0.03 11.46
N GLY A 506 13.31 0.62 11.06
CA GLY A 506 14.65 0.33 11.52
C GLY A 506 15.40 1.57 11.99
N THR A 507 16.61 1.33 12.47
CA THR A 507 17.55 2.38 12.86
C THR A 507 18.82 2.28 12.03
N VAL A 508 19.31 3.40 11.52
CA VAL A 508 20.59 3.45 10.79
C VAL A 508 21.73 3.20 11.76
N GLU A 509 22.40 2.06 11.65
CA GLU A 509 23.48 1.66 12.55
C GLU A 509 24.88 1.94 12.00
N LYS A 510 25.04 1.99 10.67
CA LYS A 510 26.32 2.28 10.03
C LYS A 510 26.12 3.18 8.81
N VAL A 511 27.07 4.04 8.58
CA VAL A 511 27.15 4.92 7.39
C VAL A 511 28.56 4.86 6.87
N ASN A 512 28.76 4.45 5.63
CA ASN A 512 30.01 4.48 4.91
C ASN A 512 29.96 5.56 3.83
N ILE A 513 30.70 6.64 4.00
CA ILE A 513 30.72 7.76 3.04
C ILE A 513 31.51 7.41 1.79
N GLU A 514 32.61 6.63 1.91
CA GLU A 514 33.48 6.26 0.79
C GLU A 514 32.74 5.39 -0.23
N ASP A 515 32.08 4.33 0.25
CA ASP A 515 31.30 3.42 -0.60
C ASP A 515 29.87 3.93 -0.83
N ARG A 516 29.48 5.03 -0.16
CA ARG A 516 28.12 5.58 -0.20
C ARG A 516 27.03 4.56 0.16
N THR A 517 27.29 3.75 1.21
CA THR A 517 26.35 2.75 1.73
C THR A 517 25.94 3.06 3.16
N LEU A 518 24.75 2.61 3.53
CA LEU A 518 24.30 2.63 4.92
C LEU A 518 23.70 1.28 5.32
N CYS A 519 23.85 0.90 6.61
CA CYS A 519 23.20 -0.27 7.16
C CYS A 519 22.08 0.14 8.11
N VAL A 520 20.91 -0.45 7.91
CA VAL A 520 19.72 -0.28 8.75
C VAL A 520 19.45 -1.56 9.51
N ASN A 521 19.23 -1.46 10.80
CA ASN A 521 18.81 -2.58 11.63
C ASN A 521 17.28 -2.59 11.76
N PHE A 522 16.63 -3.57 11.16
CA PHE A 522 15.21 -3.86 11.30
C PHE A 522 15.02 -5.04 12.26
N ASP A 523 14.82 -4.78 13.55
CA ASP A 523 14.57 -5.83 14.56
C ASP A 523 15.60 -6.98 14.54
N ASN A 524 16.89 -6.66 14.55
CA ASN A 524 18.05 -7.55 14.43
C ASN A 524 18.34 -8.10 13.01
N ASN A 525 17.61 -7.68 12.00
CA ASN A 525 17.96 -7.88 10.60
C ASN A 525 18.76 -6.67 10.11
N LEU A 526 20.08 -6.84 9.93
CA LEU A 526 20.98 -5.81 9.41
C LEU A 526 20.95 -5.83 7.89
N VAL A 527 20.47 -4.74 7.30
CA VAL A 527 20.31 -4.60 5.85
C VAL A 527 21.15 -3.45 5.33
N GLU A 528 21.98 -3.75 4.34
CA GLU A 528 22.79 -2.75 3.65
C GLU A 528 22.06 -2.18 2.45
N TYR A 529 22.16 -0.85 2.29
CA TYR A 529 21.59 -0.07 1.19
C TYR A 529 22.70 0.72 0.49
N GLU A 530 22.74 0.60 -0.81
CA GLU A 530 23.52 1.51 -1.66
C GLU A 530 22.80 2.86 -1.79
N ALA A 531 23.53 3.91 -2.20
CA ALA A 531 22.95 5.24 -2.39
C ALA A 531 21.80 5.25 -3.41
N THR A 532 21.78 4.32 -4.35
CA THR A 532 20.73 4.14 -5.36
C THR A 532 19.46 3.53 -4.79
N GLU A 533 19.57 2.75 -3.72
CA GLU A 533 18.47 2.06 -3.05
C GLU A 533 17.83 2.88 -1.91
N LEU A 534 18.40 4.03 -1.57
CA LEU A 534 17.85 4.89 -0.51
C LEU A 534 16.46 5.45 -0.85
N ASP A 535 16.02 5.34 -2.10
CA ASP A 535 14.64 5.66 -2.50
C ASP A 535 13.62 4.65 -1.92
N GLU A 536 14.09 3.52 -1.37
CA GLU A 536 13.24 2.55 -0.65
C GLU A 536 13.02 2.94 0.83
N LEU A 537 13.70 3.97 1.31
CA LEU A 537 13.63 4.41 2.71
C LEU A 537 12.96 5.78 2.85
N THR A 538 12.36 6.01 4.00
CA THR A 538 11.91 7.33 4.45
C THR A 538 12.20 7.50 5.93
N LEU A 539 12.36 8.75 6.40
CA LEU A 539 12.45 9.02 7.84
C LEU A 539 11.15 8.60 8.53
N ALA A 540 11.24 8.07 9.74
CA ALA A 540 10.12 7.46 10.46
C ALA A 540 9.93 7.97 11.91
N TYR A 541 10.39 9.18 12.23
CA TYR A 541 10.03 9.84 13.47
C TYR A 541 8.53 10.20 13.50
N ALA A 542 8.00 10.57 12.33
CA ALA A 542 6.58 10.75 12.07
C ALA A 542 6.14 9.92 10.86
N SER A 543 4.91 9.41 10.87
CA SER A 543 4.30 8.72 9.74
C SER A 543 2.83 9.10 9.60
N THR A 544 2.20 8.78 8.47
CA THR A 544 0.75 8.95 8.36
C THR A 544 0.01 7.86 9.12
N ILE A 545 -1.22 8.16 9.55
CA ILE A 545 -2.08 7.18 10.23
C ILE A 545 -2.30 5.95 9.33
N HIS A 546 -2.44 6.14 8.01
CA HIS A 546 -2.56 5.04 7.04
C HIS A 546 -1.36 4.09 7.08
N LYS A 547 -0.13 4.63 7.07
CA LYS A 547 1.10 3.81 7.15
C LYS A 547 1.33 3.15 8.51
N SER A 548 0.56 3.53 9.54
CA SER A 548 0.62 2.92 10.87
C SER A 548 -0.35 1.74 11.05
N GLN A 549 -1.18 1.45 10.06
CA GLN A 549 -2.08 0.29 10.11
C GLN A 549 -1.29 -1.00 10.36
N GLY A 550 -1.86 -1.93 11.14
CA GLY A 550 -1.16 -3.15 11.58
C GLY A 550 -0.05 -2.94 12.60
N SER A 551 0.29 -1.68 12.96
CA SER A 551 1.31 -1.34 13.95
C SER A 551 0.69 -0.84 15.26
N GLU A 552 1.41 -0.98 16.36
CA GLU A 552 1.05 -0.40 17.66
C GLU A 552 2.31 0.15 18.33
N TYR A 553 2.14 1.23 19.07
CA TYR A 553 3.25 1.94 19.71
C TYR A 553 2.94 2.19 21.19
N PRO A 554 3.93 2.15 22.07
CA PRO A 554 3.72 2.49 23.49
C PRO A 554 3.14 3.89 23.68
N ILE A 555 3.64 4.89 22.95
CA ILE A 555 3.21 6.29 23.02
C ILE A 555 2.93 6.80 21.61
N VAL A 556 1.77 7.43 21.42
CA VAL A 556 1.36 8.04 20.14
C VAL A 556 1.02 9.50 20.36
N VAL A 557 1.48 10.37 19.45
CA VAL A 557 1.13 11.80 19.39
C VAL A 557 0.46 12.09 18.06
N ILE A 558 -0.72 12.71 18.05
CA ILE A 558 -1.52 12.95 16.84
C ILE A 558 -1.92 14.43 16.77
N PRO A 559 -1.47 15.19 15.75
CA PRO A 559 -2.02 16.51 15.45
C PRO A 559 -3.41 16.39 14.84
N VAL A 560 -4.37 17.19 15.33
CA VAL A 560 -5.76 17.23 14.84
C VAL A 560 -6.15 18.69 14.58
N LEU A 561 -6.01 19.15 13.34
CA LEU A 561 -6.24 20.54 12.93
C LEU A 561 -7.19 20.63 11.75
N MET A 562 -7.91 21.75 11.63
CA MET A 562 -8.82 21.97 10.49
C MET A 562 -8.08 22.08 9.15
N THR A 563 -6.78 22.34 9.14
CA THR A 563 -5.95 22.26 7.91
C THR A 563 -5.92 20.84 7.30
N HIS A 564 -6.31 19.83 8.08
CA HIS A 564 -6.45 18.44 7.64
C HIS A 564 -7.89 18.08 7.20
N PHE A 565 -8.80 19.04 6.99
CA PHE A 565 -10.27 18.81 6.88
C PHE A 565 -10.64 17.71 5.87
N VAL A 566 -9.92 17.62 4.75
CA VAL A 566 -10.15 16.62 3.70
C VAL A 566 -9.98 15.18 4.25
N MET A 567 -9.02 14.98 5.17
CA MET A 567 -8.69 13.68 5.75
C MET A 567 -9.38 13.43 7.10
N LEU A 568 -10.02 14.46 7.70
CA LEU A 568 -10.65 14.33 9.02
C LEU A 568 -11.94 13.51 8.94
N GLN A 569 -11.79 12.20 9.09
CA GLN A 569 -12.88 11.23 9.14
C GLN A 569 -12.83 10.47 10.47
N ARG A 570 -13.99 9.98 10.91
CA ARG A 570 -14.14 9.24 12.17
C ARG A 570 -13.20 8.05 12.26
N ASN A 571 -13.19 7.21 11.24
CA ASN A 571 -12.35 6.01 11.18
C ASN A 571 -10.85 6.32 11.17
N LEU A 572 -10.42 7.46 10.59
CA LEU A 572 -9.01 7.88 10.61
C LEU A 572 -8.58 8.18 12.06
N ILE A 573 -9.34 9.01 12.78
CA ILE A 573 -9.01 9.35 14.18
C ILE A 573 -9.11 8.10 15.07
N TYR A 574 -10.15 7.29 14.88
CA TYR A 574 -10.29 6.02 15.55
C TYR A 574 -9.07 5.11 15.35
N THR A 575 -8.66 4.93 14.09
CA THR A 575 -7.47 4.12 13.76
C THR A 575 -6.21 4.69 14.42
N GLY A 576 -6.01 6.02 14.35
CA GLY A 576 -4.84 6.66 14.96
C GLY A 576 -4.76 6.45 16.47
N ILE A 577 -5.87 6.64 17.20
CA ILE A 577 -5.94 6.47 18.66
C ILE A 577 -5.71 5.00 19.04
N THR A 578 -6.26 4.07 18.28
CA THR A 578 -6.09 2.62 18.54
C THR A 578 -4.68 2.11 18.30
N ARG A 579 -3.78 2.92 17.74
CA ARG A 579 -2.35 2.58 17.63
C ARG A 579 -1.59 2.76 18.95
N ALA A 580 -2.16 3.46 19.94
CA ALA A 580 -1.52 3.71 21.23
C ALA A 580 -1.79 2.57 22.23
N LYS A 581 -0.69 2.02 22.82
CA LYS A 581 -0.79 0.98 23.86
C LYS A 581 -0.87 1.53 25.28
N LYS A 582 -0.10 2.59 25.58
CA LYS A 582 0.05 3.12 26.93
C LYS A 582 -0.38 4.57 27.04
N ILE A 583 -0.02 5.41 26.08
CA ILE A 583 -0.29 6.85 26.11
C ILE A 583 -0.68 7.32 24.71
N CYS A 584 -1.78 8.07 24.64
CA CYS A 584 -2.22 8.78 23.46
C CYS A 584 -2.33 10.28 23.75
N VAL A 585 -1.66 11.09 22.95
CA VAL A 585 -1.72 12.56 23.06
C VAL A 585 -2.27 13.12 21.76
N LEU A 586 -3.47 13.69 21.80
CA LEU A 586 -3.99 14.52 20.72
C LEU A 586 -3.55 15.97 20.95
N ILE A 587 -3.15 16.66 19.91
CA ILE A 587 -2.79 18.08 19.98
C ILE A 587 -3.46 18.84 18.83
N GLY A 588 -4.15 19.94 19.14
CA GLY A 588 -4.77 20.76 18.09
C GLY A 588 -6.11 21.35 18.51
N GLN A 589 -7.03 21.39 17.55
CA GLN A 589 -8.29 22.12 17.66
C GLN A 589 -9.45 21.19 18.08
N PRO A 590 -10.17 21.50 19.16
CA PRO A 590 -11.39 20.75 19.55
C PRO A 590 -12.43 20.67 18.44
N LYS A 591 -12.57 21.75 17.65
CA LYS A 591 -13.48 21.78 16.50
C LYS A 591 -13.09 20.79 15.40
N ALA A 592 -11.78 20.57 15.18
CA ALA A 592 -11.29 19.59 14.20
C ALA A 592 -11.59 18.14 14.65
N LEU A 593 -11.41 17.84 15.94
CA LEU A 593 -11.80 16.55 16.49
C LEU A 593 -13.33 16.34 16.39
N ALA A 594 -14.14 17.34 16.75
CA ALA A 594 -15.59 17.27 16.63
C ALA A 594 -16.05 17.11 15.17
N TYR A 595 -15.38 17.76 14.23
CA TYR A 595 -15.64 17.62 12.80
C TYR A 595 -15.36 16.18 12.36
N ALA A 596 -14.18 15.65 12.68
CA ALA A 596 -13.79 14.27 12.33
C ALA A 596 -14.77 13.22 12.87
N ILE A 597 -15.24 13.38 14.12
CA ILE A 597 -16.21 12.47 14.75
C ILE A 597 -17.56 12.47 14.02
N ARG A 598 -18.01 13.63 13.54
CA ARG A 598 -19.27 13.76 12.79
C ARG A 598 -19.14 13.30 11.34
N ASN A 599 -17.95 13.38 10.78
CA ASN A 599 -17.70 13.03 9.41
C ASN A 599 -17.71 11.50 9.23
N LEU A 600 -18.85 11.02 8.75
CA LEU A 600 -19.10 9.62 8.38
C LEU A 600 -18.81 9.34 6.91
N THR A 601 -18.28 10.29 6.17
CA THR A 601 -17.88 10.07 4.80
C THR A 601 -16.74 9.05 4.77
N VAL A 602 -17.05 7.85 5.26
CA VAL A 602 -16.50 6.64 4.70
C VAL A 602 -16.90 6.76 3.25
N ILE A 603 -15.95 7.02 2.39
CA ILE A 603 -16.17 7.04 0.97
C ILE A 603 -17.00 5.81 0.69
N ASN A 604 -18.25 6.00 0.23
CA ASN A 604 -19.05 4.90 -0.27
C ASN A 604 -18.27 4.36 -1.46
N ARG A 605 -17.46 3.34 -1.23
CA ARG A 605 -16.68 2.74 -2.28
C ARG A 605 -17.63 2.01 -3.22
N ASN A 606 -17.49 2.29 -4.50
CA ASN A 606 -18.23 1.57 -5.51
C ASN A 606 -17.69 0.13 -5.57
N THR A 607 -18.47 -0.82 -5.05
CA THR A 607 -18.19 -2.26 -5.04
C THR A 607 -19.50 -3.02 -5.16
N LYS A 608 -19.48 -4.18 -5.77
CA LYS A 608 -20.63 -5.08 -5.90
C LYS A 608 -20.39 -6.46 -5.26
N LEU A 609 -19.34 -6.60 -4.47
CA LEU A 609 -19.02 -7.88 -3.81
C LEU A 609 -20.17 -8.36 -2.91
N LYS A 610 -20.81 -7.46 -2.17
CA LYS A 610 -21.97 -7.76 -1.33
C LYS A 610 -23.14 -8.31 -2.14
N GLU A 611 -23.51 -7.64 -3.22
CA GLU A 611 -24.61 -8.01 -4.12
C GLU A 611 -24.34 -9.36 -4.80
N ARG A 612 -23.08 -9.60 -5.20
CA ARG A 612 -22.61 -10.88 -5.76
C ARG A 612 -22.73 -12.01 -4.74
N LEU A 613 -22.34 -11.78 -3.50
CA LEU A 613 -22.45 -12.77 -2.42
C LEU A 613 -23.92 -13.08 -2.09
N ARG A 614 -24.81 -12.10 -2.19
CA ARG A 614 -26.27 -12.30 -2.01
C ARG A 614 -26.93 -13.04 -3.16
N GLY A 615 -26.27 -13.11 -4.33
CA GLY A 615 -26.84 -13.65 -5.55
C GLY A 615 -27.81 -12.69 -6.24
N GLU A 616 -27.75 -11.40 -5.93
CA GLU A 616 -28.53 -10.35 -6.58
C GLU A 616 -27.99 -10.01 -7.98
N ILE A 617 -26.73 -10.34 -8.24
CA ILE A 617 -26.06 -10.22 -9.53
C ILE A 617 -25.54 -11.61 -9.90
N GLU A 618 -25.93 -12.11 -11.08
CA GLU A 618 -25.55 -13.44 -11.54
C GLU A 618 -24.02 -13.56 -11.67
N ALA A 619 -23.48 -14.61 -11.10
CA ALA A 619 -22.14 -15.11 -11.42
C ALA A 619 -22.24 -15.92 -12.73
N ASN A 620 -22.41 -15.24 -13.87
CA ASN A 620 -22.56 -15.92 -15.18
C ASN A 620 -21.42 -16.88 -15.48
N ASN A 621 -21.77 -18.03 -16.02
CA ASN A 621 -20.91 -19.12 -16.46
C ASN A 621 -20.08 -18.74 -17.69
N ASP A 622 -18.97 -18.05 -17.54
CA ASP A 622 -17.94 -18.01 -18.59
C ASP A 622 -16.70 -18.75 -18.12
N SER A 623 -16.57 -19.96 -18.66
CA SER A 623 -15.54 -20.94 -18.32
C SER A 623 -14.17 -20.70 -18.98
N ASN A 624 -13.91 -19.54 -19.58
CA ASN A 624 -12.64 -19.25 -20.27
C ASN A 624 -12.27 -17.78 -20.21
N LEU A 625 -11.78 -17.31 -19.07
CA LEU A 625 -11.17 -15.99 -19.00
C LEU A 625 -9.72 -16.14 -18.50
N HIS A 626 -8.80 -16.32 -19.44
CA HIS A 626 -7.39 -16.02 -19.21
C HIS A 626 -7.27 -14.50 -19.04
N ILE A 627 -6.90 -14.06 -17.83
CA ILE A 627 -6.39 -12.69 -17.63
C ILE A 627 -5.18 -12.60 -18.55
N SER A 628 -5.26 -11.77 -19.60
CA SER A 628 -4.14 -11.59 -20.48
C SER A 628 -2.99 -11.02 -19.65
N SER A 629 -1.77 -11.50 -19.84
CA SER A 629 -0.56 -11.06 -19.19
C SER A 629 -0.23 -9.56 -19.37
N ARG A 630 -1.08 -8.81 -20.09
CA ARG A 630 -0.99 -7.36 -20.28
C ARG A 630 -1.33 -6.55 -19.03
N TYR A 631 -2.10 -7.10 -18.08
CA TYR A 631 -2.47 -6.44 -16.84
C TYR A 631 -1.75 -7.06 -15.64
N ILE A 632 -0.43 -7.07 -15.68
CA ILE A 632 0.35 -7.08 -14.45
C ILE A 632 0.18 -5.68 -13.91
N LEU A 633 -0.68 -5.52 -12.90
CA LEU A 633 -0.74 -4.26 -12.14
C LEU A 633 0.69 -3.94 -11.72
N PRO A 634 1.17 -2.72 -11.92
CA PRO A 634 2.45 -2.32 -11.39
C PRO A 634 2.36 -2.55 -9.89
N GLU A 635 3.02 -3.60 -9.44
CA GLU A 635 3.06 -3.95 -8.05
C GLU A 635 3.61 -2.82 -7.26
N GLU A 636 2.85 -2.54 -6.21
CA GLU A 636 3.28 -1.70 -5.10
C GLU A 636 4.08 -0.47 -5.54
N GLN A 637 3.45 0.40 -6.31
CA GLN A 637 3.78 1.81 -6.08
C GLN A 637 3.66 1.97 -4.57
N PRO A 638 4.64 2.58 -3.88
CA PRO A 638 4.33 3.15 -2.59
C PRO A 638 3.16 4.08 -2.88
N MET A 639 1.94 3.62 -2.58
CA MET A 639 0.77 4.45 -2.70
C MET A 639 1.02 5.60 -1.73
N MET A 640 1.63 6.67 -2.24
CA MET A 640 1.32 7.97 -1.73
C MET A 640 -0.17 8.04 -1.95
N ALA A 641 -0.96 7.88 -0.88
CA ALA A 641 -2.38 8.24 -0.93
C ALA A 641 -2.40 9.55 -1.68
N ALA A 642 -3.00 9.55 -2.87
CA ALA A 642 -3.03 10.74 -3.69
C ALA A 642 -3.72 11.77 -2.83
N GLU A 643 -2.93 12.69 -2.25
CA GLU A 643 -3.51 13.81 -1.55
C GLU A 643 -4.21 14.59 -2.66
N PRO A 644 -5.53 14.79 -2.58
CA PRO A 644 -6.22 15.61 -3.57
C PRO A 644 -5.51 16.95 -3.62
N GLU A 645 -5.08 17.36 -4.81
CA GLU A 645 -4.50 18.69 -5.01
C GLU A 645 -5.48 19.71 -4.41
N PRO A 646 -5.03 20.67 -3.61
CA PRO A 646 -5.91 21.68 -3.05
C PRO A 646 -6.53 22.42 -4.23
N ASN A 647 -7.84 22.24 -4.43
CA ASN A 647 -8.62 22.94 -5.42
C ASN A 647 -8.43 24.45 -5.19
N GLN A 648 -7.77 25.15 -6.10
CA GLN A 648 -7.53 26.61 -6.02
C GLN A 648 -8.82 27.44 -6.11
N ASP A 649 -9.97 26.81 -6.36
CA ASP A 649 -11.23 27.51 -6.68
C ASP A 649 -12.22 27.71 -5.52
N ILE A 650 -11.84 27.46 -4.24
CA ILE A 650 -12.78 27.68 -3.12
C ILE A 650 -12.49 29.00 -2.36
N ARG A 651 -11.83 29.99 -2.98
CA ARG A 651 -11.68 31.31 -2.34
C ARG A 651 -12.87 32.28 -2.55
N SER A 652 -13.91 31.91 -3.28
CA SER A 652 -14.99 32.84 -3.63
C SER A 652 -16.32 32.64 -2.90
N ASN A 653 -16.50 31.67 -2.01
CA ASN A 653 -17.81 31.40 -1.38
C ASN A 653 -17.78 31.35 0.16
N ILE A 654 -16.90 32.11 0.82
CA ILE A 654 -17.05 32.39 2.25
C ILE A 654 -17.02 33.91 2.45
N LYS A 655 -18.18 34.52 2.30
CA LYS A 655 -18.55 35.76 2.94
C LYS A 655 -19.68 35.50 3.91
#